data_53147c4b20858d9beb586b5c7787baff
#
_entry.id   53147c4b20858d9beb586b5c7787baff
#
_cell.length_a   1.000
_cell.length_b   1.000
_cell.length_c   1.000
_cell.angle_alpha   90.00
_cell.angle_beta   90.00
_cell.angle_gamma   90.00
#
_symmetry.space_group_name_H-M   'P 1'
#
loop_
_entity.id
_entity.type
_entity.pdbx_description
1 polymer ?
#
loop_
_entity_poly.entity_id
_entity_poly.type
_entity_poly.pdbx_seq_one_letter_code
_entity_poly.pdbx_strand_id
1 'polypeptide(L)'
;MIRASIRARHLAFASTLALGALSAPVAAQDVAEANDDAEGVAAEDAGGIVVTARRREENLLDVPIAVTAYGAEALEESGSLDITDIGDTTPNVTIENSRATNSTLSAFIRGVGQQDPVGGFEAGVGIYLDDVYLNRPQAAVLDIYDVERIEVLRGPQGTLYGRNTIGGAIKYVTRRLPDEFEAKVRATYGTYDQAEAVVSLAVPLGDMFKFGASGARLSRGGFGDNLNLGIENYNKDVWAGRASIEFETPDDRLLVRISGDYTHDKSNPRNGHRLIPGALSGAPVLDNVFDTRAGLTVPAQDIKAYGLMMNIAAELSDNFTLRSISAWREDKSYVPIDFDALPTVDVDVPGIYFNDQTSQELQLLYSSDRLNGLVGFYYLEANALTQFDVILATTGPLIGVPLGANFGQFTSGDVNTETWSAFGDFTFDFTDWLSVSAGIRYTKDNRRSEILKANRLGLPSPEFGGAGVNLGAPITDFTGEASFEKWTPRVSVSLKPTEDLLVYASYSQGFKGGGFDPRGSANITPNTDGVAGPPSYAEIYDFFLFEPETVDSYEVGIKGSLFDRAFTYALTGFYADYTNVQIPGSVGVDANGDGIFEGFAGVTTNAGKARFKGVEAELFARVARDFAGPGSQITLAGTAGYIDAEYREYIAIIGGVETNLAPFRGVQNTPKFTASATLGADLPVGPGDLSANVTLSHRSRTQHFEIANPYLDQPAYQLLDAGVTYRWADDRFSLGVYGKNLTNERYITSGYPFIATNATTGVPVLANGTPVPSLGREGALTAFYGNPRQVFVSGTVKF
;
A
#
# COMPACT_ATOMS: atom_id res chain seq x y z
N MET A 1 -12.40 13.16 -24.41
CA MET A 1 -12.30 14.64 -24.47
C MET A 1 -13.40 15.37 -23.68
N ILE A 2 -14.67 14.96 -23.73
CA ILE A 2 -15.77 15.65 -22.99
C ILE A 2 -15.65 15.46 -21.47
N ARG A 3 -15.25 14.28 -20.97
CA ARG A 3 -15.02 14.04 -19.53
C ARG A 3 -13.88 14.89 -18.94
N ALA A 4 -12.78 15.10 -19.65
CA ALA A 4 -11.67 15.93 -19.21
C ALA A 4 -12.03 17.41 -19.03
N SER A 5 -12.96 17.95 -19.85
CA SER A 5 -13.38 19.34 -19.76
C SER A 5 -14.30 19.64 -18.56
N ILE A 6 -15.04 18.63 -18.08
CA ILE A 6 -15.88 18.76 -16.89
C ILE A 6 -15.01 18.74 -15.61
N ARG A 7 -13.96 17.88 -15.59
CA ARG A 7 -13.03 17.75 -14.46
C ARG A 7 -12.20 19.03 -14.22
N ALA A 8 -11.71 19.66 -15.29
CA ALA A 8 -11.01 20.94 -15.20
C ALA A 8 -11.89 22.07 -14.60
N ARG A 9 -13.22 22.01 -14.80
CA ARG A 9 -14.16 22.99 -14.23
C ARG A 9 -14.35 22.81 -12.72
N HIS A 10 -14.35 21.57 -12.19
CA HIS A 10 -14.51 21.33 -10.76
C HIS A 10 -13.26 21.75 -9.94
N LEU A 11 -12.05 21.50 -10.46
CA LEU A 11 -10.81 22.00 -9.87
C LEU A 11 -10.76 23.54 -9.83
N ALA A 12 -11.18 24.20 -10.91
CA ALA A 12 -11.23 25.65 -10.98
C ALA A 12 -12.29 26.26 -10.03
N PHE A 13 -13.41 25.58 -9.80
CA PHE A 13 -14.48 26.08 -8.92
C PHE A 13 -14.12 25.98 -7.42
N ALA A 14 -13.48 24.87 -7.01
CA ALA A 14 -12.99 24.70 -5.64
C ALA A 14 -11.86 25.68 -5.29
N SER A 15 -10.98 25.97 -6.24
CA SER A 15 -9.89 26.94 -6.10
C SER A 15 -10.38 28.39 -6.02
N THR A 16 -11.47 28.73 -6.72
CA THR A 16 -12.05 30.07 -6.73
C THR A 16 -12.75 30.41 -5.40
N LEU A 17 -13.32 29.41 -4.70
CA LEU A 17 -13.92 29.59 -3.38
C LEU A 17 -12.86 29.85 -2.29
N ALA A 18 -11.69 29.21 -2.37
CA ALA A 18 -10.58 29.42 -1.43
C ALA A 18 -9.92 30.80 -1.61
N LEU A 19 -9.80 31.29 -2.84
CA LEU A 19 -9.26 32.63 -3.15
C LEU A 19 -10.25 33.78 -2.84
N GLY A 20 -11.55 33.51 -2.87
CA GLY A 20 -12.57 34.53 -2.57
C GLY A 20 -12.65 34.94 -1.10
N ALA A 21 -12.10 34.14 -0.19
CA ALA A 21 -12.06 34.45 1.26
C ALA A 21 -10.92 35.40 1.68
N LEU A 22 -9.96 35.68 0.78
CA LEU A 22 -8.73 36.44 1.06
C LEU A 22 -8.83 37.96 0.84
N SER A 23 -10.02 38.52 0.58
CA SER A 23 -10.18 39.94 0.19
C SER A 23 -10.55 40.92 1.33
N ALA A 24 -10.17 40.65 2.58
CA ALA A 24 -10.30 41.59 3.66
C ALA A 24 -8.92 42.19 4.08
N PRO A 25 -8.73 43.52 4.17
CA PRO A 25 -7.47 44.10 4.58
C PRO A 25 -7.27 43.97 6.08
N VAL A 26 -6.19 43.30 6.51
CA VAL A 26 -5.74 43.23 7.90
C VAL A 26 -4.58 44.20 8.09
N ALA A 27 -4.61 45.00 9.12
CA ALA A 27 -3.56 45.92 9.52
C ALA A 27 -2.44 45.17 10.23
N ALA A 28 -1.21 45.41 9.82
CA ALA A 28 -0.03 44.80 10.40
C ALA A 28 0.24 45.28 11.83
N GLN A 29 0.58 44.37 12.72
CA GLN A 29 1.25 44.67 14.00
C GLN A 29 2.51 43.74 14.07
N ASP A 30 3.63 44.38 14.44
CA ASP A 30 4.93 43.75 14.61
C ASP A 30 4.91 42.66 15.69
N VAL A 31 5.42 41.46 15.38
CA VAL A 31 5.71 40.42 16.37
C VAL A 31 7.18 40.00 16.24
N ALA A 32 7.81 39.86 17.40
CA ALA A 32 9.21 39.66 17.60
C ALA A 32 9.75 38.30 17.05
N GLU A 33 11.01 38.39 16.54
CA GLU A 33 11.83 37.27 16.09
C GLU A 33 11.92 36.14 17.14
N ALA A 34 11.54 34.91 16.74
CA ALA A 34 11.95 33.69 17.42
C ALA A 34 13.10 33.04 16.62
N ASN A 35 14.21 32.82 17.29
CA ASN A 35 15.42 32.27 16.72
C ASN A 35 15.23 30.93 16.05
N ASP A 36 15.58 30.88 14.80
CA ASP A 36 15.70 29.64 14.00
C ASP A 36 17.18 29.22 14.04
N ASP A 37 17.53 28.37 14.99
CA ASP A 37 18.83 27.67 15.05
C ASP A 37 18.54 26.17 14.89
N ALA A 38 18.20 25.76 13.65
CA ALA A 38 18.19 24.35 13.26
C ALA A 38 19.42 24.05 12.38
N GLU A 39 20.59 24.03 12.98
CA GLU A 39 21.75 23.37 12.38
C GLU A 39 21.52 21.85 12.35
N GLY A 40 21.80 21.26 11.19
CA GLY A 40 21.64 19.84 10.91
C GLY A 40 22.39 18.96 11.91
N VAL A 41 21.64 18.12 12.60
CA VAL A 41 22.16 17.10 13.51
C VAL A 41 22.02 15.74 12.85
N ALA A 42 23.13 15.10 12.59
CA ALA A 42 23.21 13.72 12.12
C ALA A 42 22.48 12.76 13.07
N ALA A 43 21.78 11.76 12.51
CA ALA A 43 20.99 10.77 13.22
C ALA A 43 19.98 11.38 14.21
N GLU A 44 18.85 11.84 13.69
CA GLU A 44 17.76 12.38 14.51
C GLU A 44 17.37 11.41 15.60
N ASP A 45 17.53 11.82 16.85
CA ASP A 45 16.91 11.17 18.00
C ASP A 45 15.44 10.89 17.68
N ALA A 46 14.92 9.71 18.00
CA ALA A 46 13.49 9.42 17.84
C ALA A 46 12.58 10.46 18.53
N GLY A 47 13.13 11.30 19.40
CA GLY A 47 12.46 12.42 20.05
C GLY A 47 12.48 13.75 19.28
N GLY A 48 13.23 13.85 18.15
CA GLY A 48 13.26 15.03 17.26
C GLY A 48 12.40 14.87 16.00
N ILE A 49 11.93 13.65 15.69
CA ILE A 49 11.12 13.40 14.48
C ILE A 49 9.74 14.03 14.63
N VAL A 50 9.44 14.97 13.70
CA VAL A 50 8.10 15.56 13.57
C VAL A 50 7.26 14.71 12.63
N VAL A 51 6.04 14.42 13.02
CA VAL A 51 5.06 13.67 12.23
C VAL A 51 3.77 14.46 12.04
N THR A 52 3.04 14.14 10.97
CA THR A 52 1.75 14.77 10.67
C THR A 52 0.58 13.79 10.80
N ALA A 53 0.74 12.80 11.66
CA ALA A 53 -0.20 11.70 11.89
C ALA A 53 -1.63 12.18 12.27
N ARG A 54 -1.76 13.31 12.97
CA ARG A 54 -3.04 13.94 13.33
C ARG A 54 -3.37 15.20 12.51
N ARG A 55 -2.88 15.27 11.27
CA ARG A 55 -3.09 16.42 10.35
C ARG A 55 -2.46 17.73 10.83
N ARG A 56 -1.58 17.68 11.82
CA ARG A 56 -0.76 18.78 12.36
C ARG A 56 0.61 18.25 12.72
N GLU A 57 1.58 19.11 12.73
CA GLU A 57 2.96 18.78 13.11
C GLU A 57 3.04 18.54 14.61
N GLU A 58 3.56 17.38 15.00
CA GLU A 58 3.71 16.97 16.40
C GLU A 58 4.97 16.13 16.54
N ASN A 59 5.64 16.22 17.69
CA ASN A 59 6.76 15.33 17.97
C ASN A 59 6.27 13.87 18.10
N LEU A 60 7.01 12.92 17.53
CA LEU A 60 6.66 11.50 17.49
C LEU A 60 6.33 10.90 18.86
N LEU A 61 7.07 11.32 19.92
CA LEU A 61 6.85 10.82 21.28
C LEU A 61 5.59 11.41 21.94
N ASP A 62 5.09 12.55 21.43
CA ASP A 62 3.92 13.23 21.98
C ASP A 62 2.60 12.80 21.36
N VAL A 63 2.64 12.05 20.26
CA VAL A 63 1.42 11.62 19.55
C VAL A 63 0.82 10.38 20.22
N PRO A 64 -0.46 10.42 20.70
CA PRO A 64 -1.10 9.30 21.40
C PRO A 64 -1.70 8.27 20.43
N ILE A 65 -0.89 7.75 19.51
CA ILE A 65 -1.17 6.64 18.60
C ILE A 65 0.13 5.87 18.32
N ALA A 66 0.02 4.62 17.88
CA ALA A 66 1.15 3.86 17.38
C ALA A 66 1.55 4.38 16.00
N VAL A 67 2.71 5.01 15.89
CA VAL A 67 3.27 5.52 14.63
C VAL A 67 4.77 5.29 14.58
N THR A 68 5.26 4.83 13.43
CA THR A 68 6.68 4.73 13.09
C THR A 68 6.97 5.73 11.98
N ALA A 69 8.06 6.46 12.08
CA ALA A 69 8.48 7.42 11.07
C ALA A 69 9.94 7.18 10.65
N TYR A 70 10.19 7.30 9.37
CA TYR A 70 11.50 7.14 8.74
C TYR A 70 11.86 8.45 8.03
N GLY A 71 12.83 9.19 8.55
CA GLY A 71 13.36 10.40 7.92
C GLY A 71 14.22 10.08 6.69
N ALA A 72 14.46 11.08 5.86
CA ALA A 72 15.23 10.94 4.61
C ALA A 72 16.64 10.36 4.85
N GLU A 73 17.32 10.81 5.91
CA GLU A 73 18.67 10.36 6.23
C GLU A 73 18.69 8.88 6.65
N ALA A 74 17.77 8.46 7.53
CA ALA A 74 17.65 7.06 7.94
C ALA A 74 17.35 6.12 6.77
N LEU A 75 16.53 6.56 5.80
CA LEU A 75 16.25 5.82 4.57
C LEU A 75 17.47 5.73 3.66
N GLU A 76 18.26 6.79 3.55
CA GLU A 76 19.51 6.81 2.77
C GLU A 76 20.58 5.92 3.44
N GLU A 77 20.77 5.99 4.75
CA GLU A 77 21.74 5.19 5.50
C GLU A 77 21.43 3.70 5.52
N SER A 78 20.14 3.35 5.58
CA SER A 78 19.71 1.94 5.46
C SER A 78 19.84 1.39 4.03
N GLY A 79 20.13 2.23 3.04
CA GLY A 79 20.15 1.87 1.63
C GLY A 79 18.76 1.44 1.13
N SER A 80 17.69 2.03 1.66
CA SER A 80 16.33 1.74 1.23
C SER A 80 16.10 2.24 -0.20
N LEU A 81 15.53 1.38 -1.04
CA LEU A 81 15.32 1.64 -2.47
C LEU A 81 13.87 2.09 -2.76
N ASP A 82 12.91 1.45 -2.10
CA ASP A 82 11.49 1.77 -2.21
C ASP A 82 10.74 1.53 -0.88
N ILE A 83 9.45 1.82 -0.88
CA ILE A 83 8.61 1.75 0.32
C ILE A 83 8.49 0.33 0.92
N THR A 84 8.83 -0.73 0.19
CA THR A 84 8.75 -2.11 0.70
C THR A 84 9.82 -2.39 1.75
N ASP A 85 10.96 -1.71 1.70
CA ASP A 85 12.08 -1.91 2.62
C ASP A 85 11.73 -1.55 4.08
N ILE A 86 10.79 -0.60 4.31
CA ILE A 86 10.38 -0.24 5.68
C ILE A 86 9.55 -1.32 6.37
N GLY A 87 8.97 -2.25 5.62
CA GLY A 87 8.18 -3.36 6.16
C GLY A 87 8.97 -4.29 7.07
N ASP A 88 10.30 -4.41 6.88
CA ASP A 88 11.15 -5.32 7.66
C ASP A 88 11.51 -4.78 9.04
N THR A 89 11.37 -3.47 9.25
CA THR A 89 11.71 -2.79 10.51
C THR A 89 10.48 -2.19 11.22
N THR A 90 9.28 -2.27 10.63
CA THR A 90 8.04 -1.80 11.25
C THR A 90 7.30 -2.97 11.91
N PRO A 91 6.95 -2.91 13.22
CA PRO A 91 6.29 -4.03 13.89
C PRO A 91 4.86 -4.27 13.37
N ASN A 92 4.50 -5.57 13.17
CA ASN A 92 3.19 -6.01 12.66
C ASN A 92 2.78 -5.39 11.31
N VAL A 93 3.76 -5.10 10.45
CA VAL A 93 3.56 -4.54 9.11
C VAL A 93 4.20 -5.46 8.07
N THR A 94 3.47 -5.69 6.98
CA THR A 94 3.97 -6.37 5.79
C THR A 94 3.71 -5.48 4.59
N ILE A 95 4.76 -5.10 3.88
CA ILE A 95 4.69 -4.25 2.68
C ILE A 95 5.47 -4.97 1.59
N GLU A 96 4.81 -5.31 0.50
CA GLU A 96 5.37 -6.14 -0.55
C GLU A 96 4.87 -5.71 -1.93
N ASN A 97 5.61 -6.04 -2.96
CA ASN A 97 5.11 -5.95 -4.33
C ASN A 97 4.01 -6.99 -4.52
N SER A 98 2.91 -6.60 -5.12
CA SER A 98 1.84 -7.51 -5.52
C SER A 98 2.30 -8.51 -6.58
N ARG A 99 1.49 -9.53 -6.80
CA ARG A 99 1.71 -10.53 -7.85
C ARG A 99 1.73 -9.88 -9.23
N ALA A 100 2.55 -10.39 -10.12
CA ALA A 100 2.66 -10.05 -11.54
C ALA A 100 3.26 -8.67 -11.88
N THR A 101 3.39 -7.72 -10.96
CA THR A 101 4.02 -6.41 -11.22
C THR A 101 5.05 -6.04 -10.16
N ASN A 102 5.96 -5.10 -10.48
CA ASN A 102 6.95 -4.58 -9.53
C ASN A 102 6.47 -3.28 -8.86
N SER A 103 5.39 -2.65 -9.34
CA SER A 103 4.93 -1.32 -8.91
C SER A 103 3.55 -1.32 -8.25
N THR A 104 2.84 -2.44 -8.21
CA THR A 104 1.58 -2.55 -7.47
C THR A 104 1.85 -2.95 -6.03
N LEU A 105 1.32 -2.19 -5.07
CA LEU A 105 1.57 -2.37 -3.64
C LEU A 105 0.58 -3.34 -2.99
N SER A 106 1.11 -4.24 -2.15
CA SER A 106 0.32 -4.99 -1.15
C SER A 106 0.81 -4.60 0.23
N ALA A 107 -0.07 -4.02 1.04
CA ALA A 107 0.26 -3.59 2.40
C ALA A 107 -0.72 -4.20 3.41
N PHE A 108 -0.17 -4.70 4.50
CA PHE A 108 -0.91 -5.23 5.64
C PHE A 108 -0.39 -4.61 6.93
N ILE A 109 -1.29 -4.06 7.74
CA ILE A 109 -0.98 -3.49 9.05
C ILE A 109 -1.85 -4.20 10.09
N ARG A 110 -1.22 -4.81 11.11
CA ARG A 110 -1.91 -5.58 12.16
C ARG A 110 -2.88 -6.62 11.58
N GLY A 111 -2.51 -7.29 10.48
CA GLY A 111 -3.32 -8.31 9.83
C GLY A 111 -4.40 -7.81 8.87
N VAL A 112 -4.54 -6.53 8.69
CA VAL A 112 -5.51 -5.93 7.76
C VAL A 112 -4.81 -5.45 6.51
N GLY A 113 -5.30 -5.90 5.36
CA GLY A 113 -4.79 -5.53 4.04
C GLY A 113 -5.56 -6.19 2.92
N GLN A 114 -5.13 -5.98 1.69
CA GLN A 114 -5.70 -6.60 0.48
C GLN A 114 -4.59 -6.99 -0.49
N GLN A 115 -4.62 -8.24 -0.93
CA GLN A 115 -3.62 -8.77 -1.86
C GLN A 115 -4.07 -8.68 -3.33
N ASP A 116 -5.38 -8.65 -3.57
CA ASP A 116 -5.96 -8.62 -4.92
C ASP A 116 -6.22 -7.16 -5.35
N PRO A 117 -5.53 -6.64 -6.40
CA PRO A 117 -5.62 -5.24 -6.82
C PRO A 117 -6.83 -4.93 -7.71
N VAL A 118 -7.81 -5.81 -7.84
CA VAL A 118 -9.00 -5.63 -8.69
C VAL A 118 -9.82 -4.42 -8.23
N GLY A 119 -10.32 -3.64 -9.18
CA GLY A 119 -11.20 -2.49 -8.92
C GLY A 119 -12.41 -2.89 -8.07
N GLY A 120 -12.81 -2.04 -7.12
CA GLY A 120 -13.90 -2.35 -6.20
C GLY A 120 -13.49 -3.02 -4.89
N PHE A 121 -12.32 -3.65 -4.81
CA PHE A 121 -11.75 -4.12 -3.54
C PHE A 121 -10.94 -3.04 -2.87
N GLU A 122 -11.25 -2.76 -1.64
CA GLU A 122 -10.58 -1.73 -0.86
C GLU A 122 -9.42 -2.32 -0.07
N ALA A 123 -8.32 -1.57 0.02
CA ALA A 123 -7.08 -2.09 0.61
C ALA A 123 -7.16 -2.30 2.14
N GLY A 124 -7.95 -1.51 2.86
CA GLY A 124 -7.97 -1.51 4.34
C GLY A 124 -6.76 -0.81 4.98
N VAL A 125 -5.70 -0.56 4.21
CA VAL A 125 -4.57 0.32 4.55
C VAL A 125 -4.56 1.48 3.57
N GLY A 126 -4.66 2.72 4.09
CA GLY A 126 -4.64 3.93 3.27
C GLY A 126 -3.22 4.29 2.85
N ILE A 127 -3.00 4.55 1.56
CA ILE A 127 -1.72 5.05 1.03
C ILE A 127 -1.89 6.52 0.66
N TYR A 128 -0.98 7.35 1.12
CA TYR A 128 -1.02 8.81 0.93
C TYR A 128 0.29 9.33 0.35
N LEU A 129 0.18 10.19 -0.65
CA LEU A 129 1.29 11.00 -1.17
C LEU A 129 0.97 12.48 -0.87
N ASP A 130 1.75 13.13 -0.01
CA ASP A 130 1.53 14.53 0.42
C ASP A 130 0.08 14.83 0.82
N ASP A 131 -0.48 13.97 1.69
CA ASP A 131 -1.86 13.99 2.17
C ASP A 131 -2.95 13.65 1.13
N VAL A 132 -2.61 13.40 -0.13
CA VAL A 132 -3.53 12.90 -1.16
C VAL A 132 -3.69 11.39 -1.05
N TYR A 133 -4.90 10.91 -0.82
CA TYR A 133 -5.23 9.49 -0.80
C TYR A 133 -5.07 8.87 -2.19
N LEU A 134 -4.33 7.77 -2.29
CA LEU A 134 -4.24 6.94 -3.49
C LEU A 134 -5.34 5.88 -3.44
N ASN A 135 -6.38 6.05 -4.26
CA ASN A 135 -7.56 5.18 -4.22
C ASN A 135 -7.26 3.73 -4.65
N ARG A 136 -6.19 3.52 -5.42
CA ARG A 136 -5.81 2.20 -5.95
C ARG A 136 -4.34 1.89 -5.68
N PRO A 137 -3.98 0.59 -5.54
CA PRO A 137 -2.61 0.17 -5.22
C PRO A 137 -1.68 0.12 -6.44
N GLN A 138 -2.20 0.29 -7.67
CA GLN A 138 -1.38 0.29 -8.87
C GLN A 138 -0.43 1.49 -8.85
N ALA A 139 0.84 1.24 -9.20
CA ALA A 139 1.93 2.22 -9.14
C ALA A 139 2.10 2.91 -7.76
N ALA A 140 1.65 2.24 -6.67
CA ALA A 140 1.78 2.74 -5.31
C ALA A 140 3.04 2.21 -4.58
N VAL A 141 3.88 1.40 -5.23
CA VAL A 141 5.25 1.14 -4.76
C VAL A 141 6.07 2.38 -5.09
N LEU A 142 6.15 3.26 -4.11
CA LEU A 142 6.81 4.56 -4.25
C LEU A 142 8.31 4.39 -4.03
N ASP A 143 9.10 4.71 -5.06
CA ASP A 143 10.56 4.74 -4.98
C ASP A 143 11.04 5.88 -4.06
N ILE A 144 12.12 5.65 -3.32
CA ILE A 144 12.67 6.64 -2.38
C ILE A 144 13.58 7.61 -3.14
N TYR A 145 12.95 8.64 -3.69
CA TYR A 145 13.61 9.83 -4.22
C TYR A 145 12.84 11.08 -3.79
N ASP A 146 13.51 12.16 -3.43
CA ASP A 146 12.87 13.41 -3.03
C ASP A 146 11.85 13.26 -1.88
N VAL A 147 12.12 12.36 -0.96
CA VAL A 147 11.32 12.09 0.24
C VAL A 147 11.88 12.89 1.42
N GLU A 148 11.01 13.45 2.25
CA GLU A 148 11.31 14.01 3.55
C GLU A 148 11.20 12.92 4.63
N ARG A 149 10.06 12.21 4.64
CA ARG A 149 9.81 11.10 5.56
C ARG A 149 8.70 10.17 5.08
N ILE A 150 8.67 8.97 5.64
CA ILE A 150 7.56 8.04 5.50
C ILE A 150 7.00 7.77 6.90
N GLU A 151 5.69 7.96 7.09
CA GLU A 151 4.99 7.72 8.34
C GLU A 151 4.09 6.47 8.19
N VAL A 152 4.19 5.51 9.13
CA VAL A 152 3.33 4.33 9.21
C VAL A 152 2.46 4.43 10.45
N LEU A 153 1.18 4.74 10.26
CA LEU A 153 0.17 4.84 11.32
C LEU A 153 -0.49 3.48 11.48
N ARG A 154 -0.43 2.88 12.66
CA ARG A 154 -0.99 1.56 12.93
C ARG A 154 -2.28 1.67 13.72
N GLY A 155 -3.26 0.83 13.36
CA GLY A 155 -4.62 0.86 13.89
C GLY A 155 -5.54 1.83 13.13
N PRO A 156 -6.86 1.79 13.42
CA PRO A 156 -7.87 2.51 12.64
C PRO A 156 -7.68 4.03 12.65
N GLN A 157 -7.67 4.62 11.46
CA GLN A 157 -7.55 6.07 11.24
C GLN A 157 -8.84 6.69 10.64
N GLY A 158 -9.99 6.03 10.82
CA GLY A 158 -11.25 6.39 10.17
C GLY A 158 -11.71 7.82 10.40
N THR A 159 -11.42 8.45 11.54
CA THR A 159 -11.85 9.80 11.88
C THR A 159 -11.15 10.87 11.04
N LEU A 160 -9.82 10.85 10.94
CA LEU A 160 -9.05 11.89 10.26
C LEU A 160 -8.76 11.53 8.78
N TYR A 161 -8.55 10.26 8.49
CA TYR A 161 -8.17 9.78 7.16
C TYR A 161 -9.35 9.19 6.37
N GLY A 162 -10.41 8.78 7.08
CA GLY A 162 -11.65 8.34 6.46
C GLY A 162 -11.68 6.85 6.14
N ARG A 163 -12.42 6.52 5.07
CA ARG A 163 -12.64 5.14 4.64
C ARG A 163 -11.33 4.41 4.31
N ASN A 164 -11.35 3.09 4.37
CA ASN A 164 -10.25 2.21 3.93
C ASN A 164 -8.95 2.38 4.74
N THR A 165 -9.05 2.86 5.97
CA THR A 165 -7.93 2.99 6.91
C THR A 165 -8.18 2.21 8.20
N ILE A 166 -8.83 1.04 8.08
CA ILE A 166 -9.18 0.19 9.23
C ILE A 166 -7.97 -0.52 9.83
N GLY A 167 -6.94 -0.83 9.05
CA GLY A 167 -5.65 -1.36 9.50
C GLY A 167 -4.67 -0.25 9.87
N GLY A 168 -4.74 0.87 9.17
CA GLY A 168 -3.80 1.97 9.33
C GLY A 168 -3.62 2.80 8.07
N ALA A 169 -2.55 3.59 8.05
CA ALA A 169 -2.18 4.41 6.90
C ALA A 169 -0.66 4.48 6.73
N ILE A 170 -0.22 4.58 5.49
CA ILE A 170 1.18 4.85 5.12
C ILE A 170 1.21 6.19 4.39
N LYS A 171 2.00 7.13 4.88
CA LYS A 171 2.15 8.46 4.30
C LYS A 171 3.56 8.63 3.77
N TYR A 172 3.65 8.94 2.50
CA TYR A 172 4.87 9.38 1.85
C TYR A 172 4.83 10.90 1.76
N VAL A 173 5.72 11.57 2.48
CA VAL A 173 5.81 13.03 2.55
C VAL A 173 7.03 13.47 1.74
N THR A 174 6.80 14.34 0.75
CA THR A 174 7.87 14.87 -0.09
C THR A 174 8.46 16.12 0.54
N ARG A 175 9.75 16.37 0.25
CA ARG A 175 10.49 17.48 0.83
C ARG A 175 9.91 18.84 0.40
N ARG A 176 9.87 19.81 1.34
CA ARG A 176 9.62 21.21 1.06
C ARG A 176 10.81 21.80 0.27
N LEU A 177 10.55 22.81 -0.54
CA LEU A 177 11.62 23.47 -1.29
C LEU A 177 12.41 24.40 -0.37
N PRO A 178 13.75 24.29 -0.33
CA PRO A 178 14.61 25.13 0.51
C PRO A 178 14.60 26.59 0.02
N ASP A 179 15.01 27.50 0.90
CA ASP A 179 15.14 28.92 0.61
C ASP A 179 16.42 29.27 -0.16
N GLU A 180 17.35 28.34 -0.21
CA GLU A 180 18.60 28.46 -0.95
C GLU A 180 18.61 27.54 -2.18
N PHE A 181 19.50 27.86 -3.13
CA PHE A 181 19.73 26.99 -4.27
C PHE A 181 20.31 25.65 -3.80
N GLU A 182 19.66 24.57 -4.21
CA GLU A 182 20.14 23.22 -3.95
C GLU A 182 20.04 22.36 -5.22
N ALA A 183 21.14 21.66 -5.53
CA ALA A 183 21.12 20.60 -6.52
C ALA A 183 21.76 19.34 -5.95
N LYS A 184 21.07 18.18 -6.08
CA LYS A 184 21.56 16.88 -5.62
C LYS A 184 21.58 15.89 -6.79
N VAL A 185 22.69 15.17 -6.95
CA VAL A 185 22.84 14.09 -7.90
C VAL A 185 23.27 12.86 -7.14
N ARG A 186 22.49 11.77 -7.26
CA ARG A 186 22.80 10.45 -6.70
C ARG A 186 22.92 9.45 -7.85
N ALA A 187 24.00 8.66 -7.87
CA ALA A 187 24.21 7.55 -8.78
C ALA A 187 24.46 6.27 -8.00
N THR A 188 23.79 5.18 -8.38
CA THR A 188 23.89 3.87 -7.74
C THR A 188 24.25 2.81 -8.77
N TYR A 189 25.20 1.94 -8.44
CA TYR A 189 25.60 0.79 -9.25
C TYR A 189 25.75 -0.44 -8.36
N GLY A 190 25.23 -1.61 -8.82
CA GLY A 190 25.21 -2.79 -7.96
C GLY A 190 25.10 -4.11 -8.70
N THR A 191 24.87 -5.17 -7.94
CA THR A 191 24.61 -6.52 -8.45
C THR A 191 23.38 -6.53 -9.36
N TYR A 192 23.28 -7.49 -10.24
CA TYR A 192 22.23 -7.63 -11.27
C TYR A 192 22.19 -6.41 -12.21
N ASP A 193 23.36 -5.88 -12.57
CA ASP A 193 23.50 -4.73 -13.46
C ASP A 193 22.65 -3.52 -13.02
N GLN A 194 22.45 -3.36 -11.69
CA GLN A 194 21.76 -2.19 -11.14
C GLN A 194 22.49 -0.91 -11.54
N ALA A 195 21.78 0.00 -12.18
CA ALA A 195 22.29 1.31 -12.58
C ALA A 195 21.17 2.35 -12.42
N GLU A 196 21.29 3.18 -11.39
CA GLU A 196 20.27 4.16 -11.05
C GLU A 196 20.86 5.56 -10.97
N ALA A 197 20.06 6.55 -11.35
CA ALA A 197 20.41 7.95 -11.22
C ALA A 197 19.20 8.75 -10.73
N VAL A 198 19.41 9.57 -9.72
CA VAL A 198 18.43 10.52 -9.20
C VAL A 198 19.04 11.92 -9.24
N VAL A 199 18.31 12.86 -9.80
CA VAL A 199 18.68 14.27 -9.86
C VAL A 199 17.56 15.09 -9.27
N SER A 200 17.86 15.97 -8.32
CA SER A 200 16.93 16.96 -7.80
C SER A 200 17.54 18.35 -7.82
N LEU A 201 16.67 19.32 -8.04
CA LEU A 201 17.02 20.75 -8.16
C LEU A 201 15.96 21.55 -7.40
N ALA A 202 16.39 22.50 -6.59
CA ALA A 202 15.54 23.52 -6.01
C ALA A 202 16.14 24.90 -6.26
N VAL A 203 15.32 25.83 -6.72
CA VAL A 203 15.75 27.19 -7.11
C VAL A 203 14.79 28.20 -6.49
N PRO A 204 15.25 29.03 -5.56
CA PRO A 204 14.46 30.19 -5.14
C PRO A 204 14.39 31.22 -6.28
N LEU A 205 13.20 31.75 -6.53
CA LEU A 205 12.90 32.74 -7.58
C LEU A 205 12.49 34.06 -6.91
N GLY A 206 13.40 34.64 -6.12
CA GLY A 206 13.15 35.78 -5.22
C GLY A 206 12.60 35.30 -3.88
N ASP A 207 12.03 36.24 -3.10
CA ASP A 207 11.67 36.00 -1.70
C ASP A 207 10.35 35.23 -1.49
N MET A 208 9.56 35.05 -2.56
CA MET A 208 8.19 34.47 -2.44
C MET A 208 7.98 33.23 -3.29
N PHE A 209 8.82 32.98 -4.28
CA PHE A 209 8.62 31.84 -5.18
C PHE A 209 9.80 30.88 -5.12
N LYS A 210 9.50 29.61 -5.11
CA LYS A 210 10.49 28.53 -5.20
C LYS A 210 10.04 27.54 -6.29
N PHE A 211 10.97 27.03 -7.05
CA PHE A 211 10.75 26.00 -8.06
C PHE A 211 11.62 24.80 -7.72
N GLY A 212 11.04 23.61 -7.79
CA GLY A 212 11.75 22.34 -7.61
C GLY A 212 11.42 21.34 -8.71
N ALA A 213 12.40 20.53 -9.06
CA ALA A 213 12.20 19.39 -9.94
C ALA A 213 13.13 18.24 -9.53
N SER A 214 12.60 17.04 -9.54
CA SER A 214 13.35 15.80 -9.34
C SER A 214 13.04 14.79 -10.43
N GLY A 215 14.03 13.98 -10.79
CA GLY A 215 13.88 12.91 -11.78
C GLY A 215 14.73 11.71 -11.40
N ALA A 216 14.20 10.53 -11.65
CA ALA A 216 14.85 9.26 -11.36
C ALA A 216 14.80 8.34 -12.59
N ARG A 217 15.93 7.71 -12.87
CA ARG A 217 16.05 6.55 -13.75
C ARG A 217 16.50 5.37 -12.89
N LEU A 218 15.63 4.39 -12.71
CA LEU A 218 15.87 3.23 -11.87
C LEU A 218 15.89 1.99 -12.75
N SER A 219 17.05 1.34 -12.84
CA SER A 219 17.26 0.19 -13.70
C SER A 219 18.02 -0.90 -12.96
N ARG A 220 17.55 -2.14 -13.09
CA ARG A 220 18.21 -3.33 -12.58
C ARG A 220 17.82 -4.52 -13.45
N GLY A 221 18.76 -5.40 -13.74
CA GLY A 221 18.52 -6.67 -14.41
C GLY A 221 17.70 -7.65 -13.57
N GLY A 222 17.27 -8.74 -14.16
CA GLY A 222 16.45 -9.77 -13.51
C GLY A 222 17.19 -10.53 -12.42
N PHE A 223 16.45 -11.10 -11.47
CA PHE A 223 17.00 -12.08 -10.52
C PHE A 223 17.04 -13.49 -11.11
N GLY A 224 16.30 -13.72 -12.18
CA GLY A 224 16.23 -14.92 -12.99
C GLY A 224 15.72 -14.60 -14.38
N ASP A 225 15.44 -15.64 -15.15
CA ASP A 225 15.07 -15.56 -16.56
C ASP A 225 13.70 -16.20 -16.84
N ASN A 226 12.99 -15.67 -17.81
CA ASN A 226 11.95 -16.40 -18.51
C ASN A 226 12.60 -17.22 -19.62
N LEU A 227 12.80 -18.51 -19.37
CA LEU A 227 13.49 -19.44 -20.25
C LEU A 227 12.75 -19.72 -21.56
N ASN A 228 11.45 -19.41 -21.62
CA ASN A 228 10.64 -19.55 -22.83
C ASN A 228 10.78 -18.35 -23.75
N LEU A 229 10.73 -17.13 -23.20
CA LEU A 229 10.75 -15.88 -23.97
C LEU A 229 12.16 -15.32 -24.16
N GLY A 230 13.16 -15.78 -23.39
CA GLY A 230 14.52 -15.25 -23.42
C GLY A 230 14.62 -13.82 -22.91
N ILE A 231 13.79 -13.45 -21.93
CA ILE A 231 13.80 -12.15 -21.27
C ILE A 231 14.04 -12.33 -19.77
N GLU A 232 14.56 -11.28 -19.13
CA GLU A 232 14.75 -11.25 -17.68
C GLU A 232 13.42 -11.32 -16.92
N ASN A 233 13.43 -11.97 -15.77
CA ASN A 233 12.32 -12.01 -14.80
C ASN A 233 12.73 -11.26 -13.52
N TYR A 234 11.84 -10.49 -12.92
CA TYR A 234 12.10 -9.61 -11.75
C TYR A 234 13.06 -8.43 -12.05
N ASN A 235 13.20 -7.98 -13.27
CA ASN A 235 13.97 -6.77 -13.58
C ASN A 235 13.24 -5.48 -13.14
N LYS A 236 13.96 -4.35 -13.16
CA LYS A 236 13.40 -3.00 -12.89
C LYS A 236 13.77 -2.08 -14.05
N ASP A 237 12.81 -1.38 -14.60
CA ASP A 237 12.95 -0.37 -15.68
C ASP A 237 11.94 0.76 -15.47
N VAL A 238 12.29 1.71 -14.58
CA VAL A 238 11.38 2.77 -14.14
C VAL A 238 11.96 4.14 -14.45
N TRP A 239 11.11 5.02 -14.96
CA TRP A 239 11.31 6.47 -15.02
C TRP A 239 10.32 7.14 -14.09
N ALA A 240 10.79 8.01 -13.21
CA ALA A 240 9.95 8.79 -12.33
C ALA A 240 10.41 10.23 -12.29
N GLY A 241 9.48 11.14 -12.02
CA GLY A 241 9.81 12.56 -11.89
C GLY A 241 8.72 13.33 -11.18
N ARG A 242 9.12 14.44 -10.57
CA ARG A 242 8.24 15.38 -9.88
C ARG A 242 8.70 16.80 -10.16
N ALA A 243 7.75 17.73 -10.26
CA ALA A 243 8.03 19.15 -10.28
C ALA A 243 7.06 19.87 -9.34
N SER A 244 7.56 20.88 -8.65
CA SER A 244 6.80 21.66 -7.68
C SER A 244 7.09 23.15 -7.84
N ILE A 245 6.07 23.97 -7.60
CA ILE A 245 6.19 25.42 -7.43
C ILE A 245 5.59 25.73 -6.06
N GLU A 246 6.34 26.46 -5.25
CA GLU A 246 5.86 27.00 -3.98
C GLU A 246 5.82 28.52 -4.07
N PHE A 247 4.73 29.08 -3.56
CA PHE A 247 4.57 30.49 -3.28
C PHE A 247 4.35 30.67 -1.79
N GLU A 248 5.15 31.49 -1.17
CA GLU A 248 5.08 31.77 0.27
C GLU A 248 5.18 33.28 0.47
N THR A 249 4.32 33.83 1.30
CA THR A 249 4.36 35.25 1.61
C THR A 249 5.49 35.53 2.62
N PRO A 250 6.12 36.73 2.60
CA PRO A 250 7.24 37.05 3.50
C PRO A 250 6.90 37.03 5.00
N ASP A 251 5.64 36.96 5.36
CA ASP A 251 5.11 36.84 6.73
C ASP A 251 4.68 35.41 7.06
N ASP A 252 5.00 34.42 6.18
CA ASP A 252 4.70 32.98 6.26
C ASP A 252 3.22 32.64 6.42
N ARG A 253 2.32 33.63 6.24
CA ARG A 253 0.87 33.45 6.45
C ARG A 253 0.17 32.76 5.30
N LEU A 254 0.73 32.74 4.11
CA LEU A 254 0.15 32.05 2.96
C LEU A 254 1.20 31.21 2.24
N LEU A 255 0.98 29.92 2.25
CA LEU A 255 1.70 28.96 1.44
C LEU A 255 0.79 28.38 0.36
N VAL A 256 1.21 28.41 -0.88
CA VAL A 256 0.58 27.69 -2.00
C VAL A 256 1.63 26.81 -2.66
N ARG A 257 1.41 25.49 -2.62
CA ARG A 257 2.26 24.52 -3.30
C ARG A 257 1.46 23.82 -4.39
N ILE A 258 2.00 23.85 -5.62
CA ILE A 258 1.48 23.07 -6.74
C ILE A 258 2.56 22.07 -7.13
N SER A 259 2.22 20.78 -7.15
CA SER A 259 3.15 19.72 -7.57
C SER A 259 2.50 18.75 -8.53
N GLY A 260 3.28 18.27 -9.48
CA GLY A 260 2.91 17.21 -10.40
C GLY A 260 3.96 16.11 -10.38
N ASP A 261 3.50 14.86 -10.48
CA ASP A 261 4.36 13.67 -10.55
C ASP A 261 4.01 12.79 -11.74
N TYR A 262 4.99 12.02 -12.18
CA TYR A 262 4.88 11.05 -13.26
C TYR A 262 5.77 9.85 -12.97
N THR A 263 5.23 8.64 -13.12
CA THR A 263 5.97 7.37 -13.06
C THR A 263 5.62 6.51 -14.27
N HIS A 264 6.62 5.90 -14.89
CA HIS A 264 6.49 4.98 -16.00
C HIS A 264 7.36 3.74 -15.74
N ASP A 265 6.71 2.62 -15.43
CA ASP A 265 7.35 1.31 -15.24
C ASP A 265 7.19 0.47 -16.52
N LYS A 266 8.33 0.13 -17.13
CA LYS A 266 8.48 -0.72 -18.31
C LYS A 266 9.19 -2.04 -17.99
N SER A 267 9.27 -2.40 -16.72
CA SER A 267 9.82 -3.70 -16.32
C SER A 267 9.10 -4.84 -17.02
N ASN A 268 9.79 -5.95 -17.22
CA ASN A 268 9.14 -7.17 -17.69
C ASN A 268 8.09 -7.65 -16.67
N PRO A 269 7.09 -8.41 -17.09
CA PRO A 269 6.15 -9.04 -16.18
C PRO A 269 6.88 -9.86 -15.12
N ARG A 270 6.49 -9.67 -13.87
CA ARG A 270 6.96 -10.50 -12.76
C ARG A 270 6.20 -11.81 -12.77
N ASN A 271 6.80 -12.86 -13.32
CA ASN A 271 6.18 -14.16 -13.44
C ASN A 271 6.50 -15.06 -12.24
N GLY A 272 5.51 -15.85 -11.81
CA GLY A 272 5.67 -16.80 -10.72
C GLY A 272 6.56 -17.99 -11.06
N HIS A 273 7.09 -18.62 -10.02
CA HIS A 273 7.81 -19.89 -10.09
C HIS A 273 6.87 -21.05 -9.75
N ARG A 274 6.83 -22.10 -10.59
CA ARG A 274 6.01 -23.29 -10.29
C ARG A 274 6.58 -24.07 -9.12
N LEU A 275 5.69 -24.51 -8.22
CA LEU A 275 6.06 -25.32 -7.05
C LEU A 275 5.80 -26.83 -7.25
N ILE A 276 5.09 -27.20 -8.31
CA ILE A 276 4.76 -28.59 -8.68
C ILE A 276 4.99 -28.81 -10.18
N PRO A 277 5.29 -30.02 -10.61
CA PRO A 277 5.33 -30.34 -12.04
C PRO A 277 3.98 -30.08 -12.72
N GLY A 278 4.02 -29.79 -14.03
CA GLY A 278 2.80 -29.71 -14.84
C GLY A 278 2.03 -31.04 -14.84
N ALA A 279 0.74 -31.00 -14.47
CA ALA A 279 -0.06 -32.23 -14.37
C ALA A 279 -0.36 -32.86 -15.72
N LEU A 280 -0.48 -32.07 -16.79
CA LEU A 280 -0.74 -32.53 -18.15
C LEU A 280 0.53 -32.64 -18.97
N SER A 281 1.40 -31.63 -18.93
CA SER A 281 2.63 -31.55 -19.74
C SER A 281 3.79 -32.34 -19.15
N GLY A 282 3.79 -32.59 -17.83
CA GLY A 282 4.92 -33.13 -17.10
C GLY A 282 6.09 -32.16 -16.98
N ALA A 283 5.89 -30.87 -17.26
CA ALA A 283 6.92 -29.84 -17.16
C ALA A 283 7.55 -29.82 -15.76
N PRO A 284 8.89 -29.96 -15.61
CA PRO A 284 9.51 -30.05 -14.31
C PRO A 284 9.53 -28.69 -13.60
N VAL A 285 9.60 -28.71 -12.28
CA VAL A 285 9.94 -27.54 -11.45
C VAL A 285 11.37 -27.09 -11.79
N LEU A 286 11.60 -25.79 -11.87
CA LEU A 286 12.91 -25.21 -12.13
C LEU A 286 13.77 -25.17 -10.86
N ASP A 287 15.09 -25.20 -11.00
CA ASP A 287 16.01 -25.17 -9.84
C ASP A 287 16.14 -23.76 -9.23
N ASN A 288 16.18 -22.72 -10.08
CA ASN A 288 16.23 -21.33 -9.60
C ASN A 288 14.81 -20.81 -9.40
N VAL A 289 14.50 -20.36 -8.20
CA VAL A 289 13.18 -19.88 -7.80
C VAL A 289 12.75 -18.56 -8.49
N PHE A 290 13.66 -17.89 -9.15
CA PHE A 290 13.37 -16.69 -9.94
C PHE A 290 13.16 -16.99 -11.43
N ASP A 291 13.44 -18.21 -11.88
CA ASP A 291 13.21 -18.60 -13.27
C ASP A 291 11.75 -19.02 -13.49
N THR A 292 11.30 -18.79 -14.71
CA THR A 292 9.95 -19.13 -15.17
C THR A 292 9.99 -19.65 -16.62
N ARG A 293 8.88 -20.23 -17.09
CA ARG A 293 8.63 -20.57 -18.50
C ARG A 293 7.36 -19.93 -19.03
N ALA A 294 6.86 -18.88 -18.37
CA ALA A 294 5.63 -18.19 -18.77
C ALA A 294 5.59 -17.87 -20.27
N GLY A 295 4.42 -18.06 -20.88
CA GLY A 295 4.22 -17.90 -22.32
C GLY A 295 3.45 -16.65 -22.71
N LEU A 296 2.74 -16.00 -21.76
CA LEU A 296 1.87 -14.87 -22.03
C LEU A 296 2.68 -13.60 -22.33
N THR A 297 2.44 -12.99 -23.52
CA THR A 297 3.15 -11.77 -23.97
C THR A 297 2.22 -10.58 -24.24
N VAL A 298 0.91 -10.77 -24.09
CA VAL A 298 -0.09 -9.74 -24.40
C VAL A 298 -1.03 -9.52 -23.22
N PRO A 299 -1.34 -8.25 -22.90
CA PRO A 299 -0.70 -7.04 -23.43
C PRO A 299 0.76 -6.94 -23.01
N ALA A 300 1.61 -6.20 -23.71
CA ALA A 300 2.93 -5.88 -23.21
C ALA A 300 2.79 -5.09 -21.91
N GLN A 301 3.60 -5.40 -20.88
CA GLN A 301 3.54 -4.68 -19.63
C GLN A 301 3.91 -3.20 -19.84
N ASP A 302 3.03 -2.32 -19.37
CA ASP A 302 3.23 -0.87 -19.41
C ASP A 302 2.38 -0.23 -18.29
N ILE A 303 3.05 0.36 -17.28
CA ILE A 303 2.38 0.94 -16.13
C ILE A 303 2.75 2.41 -16.04
N LYS A 304 1.74 3.27 -16.07
CA LYS A 304 1.89 4.72 -15.96
C LYS A 304 1.01 5.25 -14.85
N ALA A 305 1.59 6.12 -14.02
CA ALA A 305 0.82 6.90 -13.05
C ALA A 305 1.29 8.35 -13.09
N TYR A 306 0.35 9.26 -12.93
CA TYR A 306 0.63 10.68 -12.87
C TYR A 306 -0.46 11.43 -12.11
N GLY A 307 -0.09 12.60 -11.60
CA GLY A 307 -1.02 13.42 -10.85
C GLY A 307 -0.63 14.87 -10.80
N LEU A 308 -1.60 15.67 -10.41
CA LEU A 308 -1.44 17.08 -10.08
C LEU A 308 -2.12 17.35 -8.73
N MET A 309 -1.40 18.04 -7.86
CA MET A 309 -1.88 18.43 -6.54
C MET A 309 -1.68 19.93 -6.35
N MET A 310 -2.60 20.55 -5.64
CA MET A 310 -2.45 21.90 -5.08
C MET A 310 -2.78 21.86 -3.59
N ASN A 311 -1.82 22.32 -2.78
CA ASN A 311 -1.99 22.49 -1.34
C ASN A 311 -1.88 23.99 -1.02
N ILE A 312 -2.87 24.51 -0.30
CA ILE A 312 -2.92 25.89 0.19
C ILE A 312 -3.02 25.83 1.72
N ALA A 313 -2.13 26.53 2.40
CA ALA A 313 -2.22 26.79 3.83
C ALA A 313 -2.25 28.31 4.03
N ALA A 314 -3.29 28.81 4.71
CA ALA A 314 -3.47 30.23 4.94
C ALA A 314 -3.77 30.49 6.43
N GLU A 315 -2.89 31.20 7.09
CA GLU A 315 -3.13 31.68 8.46
C GLU A 315 -4.10 32.87 8.44
N LEU A 316 -5.34 32.61 8.81
CA LEU A 316 -6.41 33.63 8.84
C LEU A 316 -6.26 34.55 10.06
N SER A 317 -5.67 34.01 11.13
CA SER A 317 -5.31 34.72 12.38
C SER A 317 -4.36 33.83 13.16
N ASP A 318 -3.82 34.32 14.26
CA ASP A 318 -2.91 33.58 15.15
C ASP A 318 -3.46 32.23 15.65
N ASN A 319 -4.80 32.08 15.63
CA ASN A 319 -5.47 30.85 16.09
C ASN A 319 -6.11 30.03 14.98
N PHE A 320 -6.27 30.55 13.78
CA PHE A 320 -7.00 29.87 12.70
C PHE A 320 -6.14 29.73 11.42
N THR A 321 -5.98 28.51 10.97
CA THR A 321 -5.36 28.21 9.68
C THR A 321 -6.36 27.47 8.78
N LEU A 322 -6.58 27.99 7.57
CA LEU A 322 -7.33 27.30 6.52
C LEU A 322 -6.36 26.49 5.66
N ARG A 323 -6.65 25.19 5.48
CA ARG A 323 -5.92 24.33 4.57
C ARG A 323 -6.86 23.80 3.48
N SER A 324 -6.39 23.79 2.23
CA SER A 324 -7.11 23.23 1.08
C SER A 324 -6.18 22.32 0.30
N ILE A 325 -6.60 21.08 0.09
CA ILE A 325 -5.85 20.07 -0.69
C ILE A 325 -6.74 19.64 -1.84
N SER A 326 -6.35 19.98 -3.07
CA SER A 326 -7.02 19.59 -4.32
C SER A 326 -6.11 18.68 -5.11
N ALA A 327 -6.61 17.55 -5.59
CA ALA A 327 -5.80 16.63 -6.37
C ALA A 327 -6.60 15.98 -7.50
N TRP A 328 -5.88 15.69 -8.59
CA TRP A 328 -6.29 14.81 -9.66
C TRP A 328 -5.18 13.81 -9.94
N ARG A 329 -5.54 12.53 -10.10
CA ARG A 329 -4.60 11.44 -10.40
C ARG A 329 -5.19 10.48 -11.41
N GLU A 330 -4.32 9.85 -12.19
CA GLU A 330 -4.66 8.80 -13.14
C GLU A 330 -3.56 7.75 -13.17
N ASP A 331 -3.93 6.48 -13.23
CA ASP A 331 -3.02 5.38 -13.52
C ASP A 331 -3.58 4.42 -14.57
N LYS A 332 -2.66 3.85 -15.37
CA LYS A 332 -2.96 2.88 -16.43
C LYS A 332 -1.95 1.75 -16.34
N SER A 333 -2.46 0.54 -16.18
CA SER A 333 -1.64 -0.65 -16.08
C SER A 333 -2.09 -1.70 -17.08
N TYR A 334 -1.19 -2.10 -17.96
CA TYR A 334 -1.31 -3.25 -18.85
C TYR A 334 -0.43 -4.36 -18.29
N VAL A 335 -1.00 -5.51 -17.95
CA VAL A 335 -0.30 -6.57 -17.22
C VAL A 335 -0.64 -7.94 -17.81
N PRO A 336 0.33 -8.67 -18.38
CA PRO A 336 0.16 -10.09 -18.74
C PRO A 336 0.43 -10.94 -17.50
N ILE A 337 -0.61 -11.53 -16.92
CA ILE A 337 -0.51 -12.39 -15.73
C ILE A 337 -0.59 -13.85 -16.17
N ASP A 338 0.52 -14.54 -16.16
CA ASP A 338 0.61 -15.96 -16.46
C ASP A 338 0.53 -16.75 -15.15
N PHE A 339 -0.60 -17.42 -14.89
CA PHE A 339 -0.81 -18.13 -13.63
C PHE A 339 -0.12 -19.48 -13.61
N ASP A 340 -0.02 -20.13 -14.75
CA ASP A 340 0.53 -21.48 -14.84
C ASP A 340 2.06 -21.52 -15.03
N ALA A 341 2.65 -20.39 -15.42
CA ALA A 341 4.10 -20.24 -15.68
C ALA A 341 4.67 -21.28 -16.67
N LEU A 342 3.92 -21.56 -17.74
CA LEU A 342 4.26 -22.52 -18.79
C LEU A 342 4.27 -21.85 -20.17
N PRO A 343 4.95 -22.47 -21.18
CA PRO A 343 4.92 -21.97 -22.55
C PRO A 343 3.55 -22.14 -23.23
N THR A 344 2.75 -23.09 -22.77
CA THR A 344 1.43 -23.41 -23.31
C THR A 344 0.36 -22.78 -22.46
N VAL A 345 -0.63 -22.17 -23.08
CA VAL A 345 -1.75 -21.50 -22.42
C VAL A 345 -2.62 -22.52 -21.68
N ASP A 346 -2.59 -22.53 -20.34
CA ASP A 346 -3.48 -23.30 -19.48
C ASP A 346 -4.38 -22.40 -18.67
N VAL A 347 -3.77 -21.42 -17.93
CA VAL A 347 -4.50 -20.37 -17.22
C VAL A 347 -3.74 -19.06 -17.37
N ASP A 348 -4.03 -18.32 -18.43
CA ASP A 348 -3.44 -17.04 -18.76
C ASP A 348 -4.42 -15.90 -18.58
N VAL A 349 -3.97 -14.80 -18.00
CA VAL A 349 -4.81 -13.66 -17.65
C VAL A 349 -4.19 -12.33 -18.13
N PRO A 350 -4.42 -11.96 -19.40
CA PRO A 350 -4.16 -10.60 -19.83
C PRO A 350 -5.06 -9.64 -19.05
N GLY A 351 -4.49 -8.61 -18.44
CA GLY A 351 -5.18 -7.66 -17.57
C GLY A 351 -4.95 -6.20 -17.93
N ILE A 352 -5.97 -5.37 -17.72
CA ILE A 352 -5.94 -3.92 -17.84
C ILE A 352 -6.59 -3.32 -16.60
N TYR A 353 -5.91 -2.33 -16.01
CA TYR A 353 -6.43 -1.51 -14.90
C TYR A 353 -6.31 -0.04 -15.30
N PHE A 354 -7.43 0.67 -15.35
CA PHE A 354 -7.46 2.11 -15.59
C PHE A 354 -8.18 2.77 -14.43
N ASN A 355 -7.50 3.63 -13.72
CA ASN A 355 -8.04 4.31 -12.57
C ASN A 355 -7.85 5.80 -12.74
N ASP A 356 -8.85 6.57 -12.31
CA ASP A 356 -8.75 8.01 -12.20
C ASP A 356 -9.48 8.50 -10.96
N GLN A 357 -9.01 9.60 -10.38
CA GLN A 357 -9.64 10.21 -9.23
C GLN A 357 -9.46 11.73 -9.22
N THR A 358 -10.45 12.39 -8.63
CA THR A 358 -10.38 13.80 -8.23
C THR A 358 -10.79 13.91 -6.76
N SER A 359 -10.02 14.64 -5.96
CA SER A 359 -10.33 14.82 -4.55
C SER A 359 -10.15 16.28 -4.11
N GLN A 360 -10.96 16.67 -3.12
CA GLN A 360 -10.88 17.97 -2.46
C GLN A 360 -11.00 17.75 -0.96
N GLU A 361 -10.05 18.27 -0.19
CA GLU A 361 -10.12 18.35 1.26
C GLU A 361 -10.02 19.81 1.71
N LEU A 362 -10.91 20.23 2.58
CA LEU A 362 -10.90 21.54 3.22
C LEU A 362 -10.81 21.33 4.72
N GLN A 363 -9.90 22.02 5.39
CA GLN A 363 -9.70 21.96 6.83
C GLN A 363 -9.61 23.37 7.39
N LEU A 364 -10.30 23.60 8.49
CA LEU A 364 -10.11 24.78 9.34
C LEU A 364 -9.49 24.29 10.65
N LEU A 365 -8.20 24.56 10.82
CA LEU A 365 -7.46 24.26 12.04
C LEU A 365 -7.65 25.40 13.04
N TYR A 366 -7.74 25.02 14.30
CA TYR A 366 -7.76 25.95 15.44
C TYR A 366 -6.67 25.56 16.42
N SER A 367 -5.90 26.54 16.87
CA SER A 367 -4.84 26.36 17.86
C SER A 367 -4.89 27.45 18.91
N SER A 368 -4.84 27.06 20.18
CA SER A 368 -4.70 27.93 21.35
C SER A 368 -3.98 27.16 22.46
N ASP A 369 -3.68 27.83 23.56
CA ASP A 369 -2.92 27.26 24.69
C ASP A 369 -3.53 25.94 25.23
N ARG A 370 -4.85 25.76 25.15
CA ARG A 370 -5.56 24.60 25.74
C ARG A 370 -6.45 23.83 24.78
N LEU A 371 -6.80 24.40 23.64
CA LEU A 371 -7.70 23.74 22.68
C LEU A 371 -7.03 23.75 21.32
N ASN A 372 -6.77 22.58 20.79
CA ASN A 372 -6.20 22.40 19.47
C ASN A 372 -7.06 21.40 18.68
N GLY A 373 -7.25 21.62 17.39
CA GLY A 373 -8.01 20.68 16.57
C GLY A 373 -8.38 21.24 15.22
N LEU A 374 -9.28 20.56 14.57
CA LEU A 374 -9.75 20.96 13.24
C LEU A 374 -11.17 20.50 12.99
N VAL A 375 -11.83 21.18 12.04
CA VAL A 375 -13.00 20.69 11.32
C VAL A 375 -12.67 20.61 9.85
N GLY A 376 -13.21 19.61 9.16
CA GLY A 376 -12.91 19.41 7.75
C GLY A 376 -14.06 18.82 6.95
N PHE A 377 -13.94 19.01 5.64
CA PHE A 377 -14.81 18.44 4.63
C PHE A 377 -13.95 17.74 3.57
N TYR A 378 -14.33 16.55 3.15
CA TYR A 378 -13.66 15.78 2.12
C TYR A 378 -14.63 15.33 1.03
N TYR A 379 -14.22 15.43 -0.22
CA TYR A 379 -14.89 14.91 -1.40
C TYR A 379 -13.93 14.09 -2.24
N LEU A 380 -14.40 12.97 -2.77
CA LEU A 380 -13.69 12.13 -3.73
C LEU A 380 -14.67 11.63 -4.79
N GLU A 381 -14.29 11.76 -6.04
CA GLU A 381 -14.85 11.05 -7.19
C GLU A 381 -13.73 10.20 -7.81
N ALA A 382 -13.97 8.91 -7.97
CA ALA A 382 -12.98 7.98 -8.50
C ALA A 382 -13.64 6.93 -9.38
N ASN A 383 -12.95 6.52 -10.44
CA ASN A 383 -13.36 5.42 -11.31
C ASN A 383 -12.26 4.38 -11.39
N ALA A 384 -12.60 3.11 -11.32
CA ALA A 384 -11.71 1.97 -11.40
C ALA A 384 -12.23 0.93 -12.39
N LEU A 385 -11.69 0.94 -13.62
CA LEU A 385 -11.96 -0.06 -14.63
C LEU A 385 -10.95 -1.20 -14.52
N THR A 386 -11.45 -2.42 -14.39
CA THR A 386 -10.65 -3.65 -14.46
C THR A 386 -11.20 -4.51 -15.60
N GLN A 387 -10.34 -4.88 -16.54
CA GLN A 387 -10.68 -5.81 -17.64
C GLN A 387 -9.66 -6.93 -17.68
N PHE A 388 -10.11 -8.17 -17.85
CA PHE A 388 -9.23 -9.31 -18.02
C PHE A 388 -9.92 -10.46 -18.76
N ASP A 389 -9.10 -11.24 -19.48
CA ASP A 389 -9.49 -12.58 -19.90
C ASP A 389 -9.00 -13.62 -18.89
N VAL A 390 -9.72 -14.72 -18.76
CA VAL A 390 -9.21 -15.98 -18.18
C VAL A 390 -9.19 -16.98 -19.31
N ILE A 391 -8.04 -17.23 -19.89
CA ILE A 391 -7.85 -18.11 -21.05
C ILE A 391 -7.64 -19.54 -20.54
N LEU A 392 -8.50 -20.47 -20.92
CA LEU A 392 -8.50 -21.87 -20.49
C LEU A 392 -8.34 -22.81 -21.70
N ALA A 393 -7.24 -22.63 -22.45
CA ALA A 393 -7.05 -23.32 -23.73
C ALA A 393 -7.01 -24.85 -23.61
N THR A 394 -6.44 -25.38 -22.51
CA THR A 394 -6.36 -26.83 -22.28
C THR A 394 -7.70 -27.44 -21.88
N THR A 395 -8.64 -26.65 -21.34
CA THR A 395 -9.99 -27.09 -20.98
C THR A 395 -10.90 -27.15 -22.22
N GLY A 396 -10.68 -26.28 -23.22
CA GLY A 396 -11.51 -26.19 -24.42
C GLY A 396 -11.85 -27.53 -25.08
N PRO A 397 -10.88 -28.45 -25.33
CA PRO A 397 -11.15 -29.75 -25.94
C PRO A 397 -12.11 -30.64 -25.17
N LEU A 398 -12.21 -30.50 -23.85
CA LEU A 398 -13.14 -31.29 -23.02
C LEU A 398 -14.61 -30.89 -23.23
N ILE A 399 -14.85 -29.63 -23.62
CA ILE A 399 -16.17 -29.07 -23.92
C ILE A 399 -16.42 -28.93 -25.43
N GLY A 400 -15.65 -29.64 -26.26
CA GLY A 400 -15.86 -29.68 -27.72
C GLY A 400 -15.25 -28.51 -28.51
N VAL A 401 -14.45 -27.65 -27.87
CA VAL A 401 -13.71 -26.55 -28.52
C VAL A 401 -12.37 -27.09 -29.02
N PRO A 402 -11.99 -26.92 -30.29
CA PRO A 402 -10.69 -27.41 -30.81
C PRO A 402 -9.50 -26.84 -30.04
N LEU A 403 -8.47 -27.68 -29.85
CA LEU A 403 -7.20 -27.21 -29.28
C LEU A 403 -6.62 -26.09 -30.15
N GLY A 404 -6.21 -24.99 -29.51
CA GLY A 404 -5.72 -23.79 -30.19
C GLY A 404 -6.80 -22.75 -30.54
N ALA A 405 -8.08 -23.04 -30.32
CA ALA A 405 -9.16 -22.05 -30.43
C ALA A 405 -9.24 -21.12 -29.20
N ASN A 406 -8.38 -21.30 -28.18
CA ASN A 406 -8.26 -20.47 -26.98
C ASN A 406 -9.61 -20.03 -26.40
N PHE A 407 -10.31 -21.00 -25.79
CA PHE A 407 -11.55 -20.75 -25.05
C PHE A 407 -11.26 -20.07 -23.72
N GLY A 408 -12.16 -19.23 -23.26
CA GLY A 408 -12.10 -18.64 -21.93
C GLY A 408 -13.19 -17.60 -21.68
N GLN A 409 -12.98 -16.77 -20.68
CA GLN A 409 -13.95 -15.79 -20.24
C GLN A 409 -13.33 -14.39 -20.21
N PHE A 410 -13.99 -13.43 -20.84
CA PHE A 410 -13.74 -12.01 -20.66
C PHE A 410 -14.56 -11.48 -19.49
N THR A 411 -13.95 -10.66 -18.68
CA THR A 411 -14.59 -9.94 -17.57
C THR A 411 -14.21 -8.46 -17.66
N SER A 412 -15.21 -7.58 -17.51
CA SER A 412 -15.03 -6.15 -17.35
C SER A 412 -15.84 -5.69 -16.15
N GLY A 413 -15.17 -5.08 -15.18
CA GLY A 413 -15.78 -4.44 -14.03
C GLY A 413 -15.39 -2.97 -14.00
N ASP A 414 -16.38 -2.07 -14.10
CA ASP A 414 -16.20 -0.63 -14.01
C ASP A 414 -16.86 -0.14 -12.71
N VAL A 415 -16.07 0.36 -11.76
CA VAL A 415 -16.52 0.77 -10.43
C VAL A 415 -16.34 2.26 -10.25
N ASN A 416 -17.46 2.98 -10.20
CA ASN A 416 -17.49 4.39 -9.87
C ASN A 416 -17.76 4.57 -8.37
N THR A 417 -17.01 5.47 -7.76
CA THR A 417 -17.07 5.82 -6.35
C THR A 417 -17.25 7.32 -6.21
N GLU A 418 -18.27 7.73 -5.47
CA GLU A 418 -18.45 9.11 -5.03
C GLU A 418 -18.58 9.13 -3.51
N THR A 419 -17.66 9.82 -2.84
CA THR A 419 -17.61 9.88 -1.38
C THR A 419 -17.56 11.32 -0.91
N TRP A 420 -18.36 11.67 0.09
CA TRP A 420 -18.16 12.91 0.83
C TRP A 420 -18.20 12.66 2.34
N SER A 421 -17.50 13.50 3.08
CA SER A 421 -17.42 13.38 4.53
C SER A 421 -17.31 14.76 5.19
N ALA A 422 -17.87 14.85 6.41
CA ALA A 422 -17.62 15.95 7.31
C ALA A 422 -17.03 15.39 8.61
N PHE A 423 -15.99 16.03 9.14
CA PHE A 423 -15.28 15.54 10.31
C PHE A 423 -14.74 16.66 11.18
N GLY A 424 -14.44 16.30 12.43
CA GLY A 424 -13.74 17.17 13.37
C GLY A 424 -13.02 16.33 14.42
N ASP A 425 -11.88 16.83 14.86
CA ASP A 425 -11.07 16.23 15.93
C ASP A 425 -10.45 17.35 16.75
N PHE A 426 -10.67 17.33 18.07
CA PHE A 426 -10.19 18.33 18.99
C PHE A 426 -9.52 17.69 20.20
N THR A 427 -8.42 18.29 20.64
CA THR A 427 -7.72 17.98 21.88
C THR A 427 -7.89 19.16 22.85
N PHE A 428 -8.32 18.86 24.06
CA PHE A 428 -8.42 19.83 25.14
C PHE A 428 -7.47 19.46 26.27
N ASP A 429 -6.59 20.39 26.64
CA ASP A 429 -5.64 20.26 27.74
C ASP A 429 -6.28 20.78 29.03
N PHE A 430 -6.78 19.84 29.84
CA PHE A 430 -7.41 20.14 31.15
C PHE A 430 -6.36 20.68 32.14
N THR A 431 -5.18 20.12 32.10
CA THR A 431 -4.00 20.53 32.84
C THR A 431 -2.76 20.29 31.98
N ASP A 432 -1.58 20.73 32.41
CA ASP A 432 -0.31 20.49 31.73
C ASP A 432 0.04 18.99 31.60
N TRP A 433 -0.60 18.12 32.40
CA TRP A 433 -0.35 16.68 32.43
C TRP A 433 -1.55 15.83 31.95
N LEU A 434 -2.74 16.41 31.70
CA LEU A 434 -3.94 15.68 31.29
C LEU A 434 -4.58 16.34 30.06
N SER A 435 -4.60 15.59 28.95
CA SER A 435 -5.28 15.98 27.72
C SER A 435 -6.31 14.94 27.32
N VAL A 436 -7.41 15.38 26.72
CA VAL A 436 -8.44 14.51 26.12
C VAL A 436 -8.66 14.94 24.68
N SER A 437 -8.54 14.00 23.76
CA SER A 437 -8.89 14.20 22.36
C SER A 437 -10.20 13.48 22.04
N ALA A 438 -11.07 14.14 21.28
CA ALA A 438 -12.29 13.53 20.76
C ALA A 438 -12.53 13.96 19.31
N GLY A 439 -12.85 13.01 18.47
CA GLY A 439 -13.13 13.24 17.05
C GLY A 439 -14.28 12.38 16.56
N ILE A 440 -14.90 12.85 15.49
CA ILE A 440 -15.98 12.13 14.81
C ILE A 440 -15.97 12.49 13.32
N ARG A 441 -16.27 11.50 12.48
CA ARG A 441 -16.49 11.70 11.05
C ARG A 441 -17.76 11.02 10.61
N TYR A 442 -18.52 11.69 9.79
CA TYR A 442 -19.59 11.13 8.99
C TYR A 442 -19.12 10.97 7.56
N THR A 443 -19.33 9.80 6.98
CA THR A 443 -19.00 9.49 5.58
C THR A 443 -20.21 8.91 4.88
N LYS A 444 -20.53 9.43 3.70
CA LYS A 444 -21.44 8.83 2.75
C LYS A 444 -20.66 8.39 1.52
N ASP A 445 -20.76 7.10 1.20
CA ASP A 445 -20.01 6.42 0.14
C ASP A 445 -21.01 5.81 -0.85
N ASN A 446 -21.11 6.38 -2.05
CA ASN A 446 -21.95 5.91 -3.13
C ASN A 446 -21.12 5.06 -4.10
N ARG A 447 -21.65 3.90 -4.49
CA ARG A 447 -21.01 2.96 -5.39
C ARG A 447 -21.93 2.65 -6.57
N ARG A 448 -21.37 2.69 -7.76
CA ARG A 448 -21.97 2.17 -8.96
C ARG A 448 -20.99 1.20 -9.61
N SER A 449 -21.46 0.01 -9.94
CA SER A 449 -20.65 -1.00 -10.64
C SER A 449 -21.37 -1.48 -11.89
N GLU A 450 -20.63 -1.52 -13.01
CA GLU A 450 -21.05 -2.13 -14.25
C GLU A 450 -20.20 -3.38 -14.50
N ILE A 451 -20.81 -4.55 -14.57
CA ILE A 451 -20.12 -5.84 -14.65
C ILE A 451 -20.60 -6.58 -15.90
N LEU A 452 -19.65 -6.80 -16.83
CA LEU A 452 -19.86 -7.59 -18.03
C LEU A 452 -18.98 -8.84 -17.98
N LYS A 453 -19.57 -10.03 -18.16
CA LYS A 453 -18.83 -11.28 -18.31
C LYS A 453 -19.36 -12.07 -19.49
N ALA A 454 -18.47 -12.58 -20.33
CA ALA A 454 -18.86 -13.35 -21.52
C ALA A 454 -17.86 -14.48 -21.79
N ASN A 455 -18.37 -15.65 -22.23
CA ASN A 455 -17.51 -16.66 -22.84
C ASN A 455 -17.03 -16.18 -24.22
N ARG A 456 -15.76 -16.40 -24.54
CA ARG A 456 -15.15 -16.03 -25.81
C ARG A 456 -14.30 -17.15 -26.41
N LEU A 457 -14.19 -17.12 -27.73
CA LEU A 457 -13.28 -17.97 -28.52
C LEU A 457 -12.24 -17.12 -29.23
N GLY A 458 -11.05 -17.66 -29.47
CA GLY A 458 -9.96 -16.96 -30.15
C GLY A 458 -9.28 -15.92 -29.29
N LEU A 459 -9.29 -16.12 -27.94
CA LEU A 459 -8.64 -15.22 -26.99
C LEU A 459 -7.12 -15.09 -27.24
N PRO A 460 -6.48 -13.93 -26.90
CA PRO A 460 -7.06 -12.83 -26.12
C PRO A 460 -8.15 -12.02 -26.85
N SER A 461 -8.92 -11.29 -26.05
CA SER A 461 -9.97 -10.38 -26.50
C SER A 461 -9.42 -9.18 -27.26
N PRO A 462 -10.25 -8.47 -28.08
CA PRO A 462 -9.82 -7.26 -28.80
C PRO A 462 -9.28 -6.15 -27.89
N GLU A 463 -9.73 -6.07 -26.66
CA GLU A 463 -9.27 -5.15 -25.63
C GLU A 463 -7.77 -5.32 -25.33
N PHE A 464 -7.23 -6.53 -25.53
CA PHE A 464 -5.80 -6.87 -25.37
C PHE A 464 -5.06 -7.02 -26.70
N GLY A 465 -5.68 -6.56 -27.82
CA GLY A 465 -5.08 -6.66 -29.16
C GLY A 465 -5.28 -8.01 -29.84
N GLY A 466 -6.10 -8.90 -29.30
CA GLY A 466 -6.45 -10.18 -29.89
C GLY A 466 -7.67 -10.13 -30.81
N ALA A 467 -8.25 -11.29 -31.12
CA ALA A 467 -9.38 -11.44 -32.05
C ALA A 467 -10.58 -12.20 -31.40
N GLY A 468 -10.59 -12.30 -30.07
CA GLY A 468 -11.62 -13.04 -29.34
C GLY A 468 -13.03 -12.56 -29.65
N VAL A 469 -13.95 -13.51 -29.89
CA VAL A 469 -15.36 -13.24 -30.19
C VAL A 469 -16.27 -13.88 -29.15
N ASN A 470 -17.39 -13.25 -28.84
CA ASN A 470 -18.36 -13.78 -27.89
C ASN A 470 -18.94 -15.11 -28.35
N LEU A 471 -19.03 -16.05 -27.45
CA LEU A 471 -19.72 -17.35 -27.62
C LEU A 471 -21.09 -17.27 -26.95
N GLY A 472 -22.10 -16.82 -27.69
CA GLY A 472 -23.46 -16.62 -27.15
C GLY A 472 -23.67 -15.27 -26.46
N ALA A 473 -24.72 -15.19 -25.66
CA ALA A 473 -25.04 -14.01 -24.85
C ALA A 473 -24.07 -13.88 -23.66
N PRO A 474 -23.89 -12.68 -23.09
CA PRO A 474 -23.14 -12.52 -21.86
C PRO A 474 -23.66 -13.40 -20.73
N ILE A 475 -22.76 -13.93 -19.91
CA ILE A 475 -23.08 -14.64 -18.67
C ILE A 475 -23.60 -13.67 -17.61
N THR A 476 -22.97 -12.50 -17.56
CA THR A 476 -23.31 -11.40 -16.67
C THR A 476 -23.34 -10.11 -17.48
N ASP A 477 -24.43 -9.36 -17.33
CA ASP A 477 -24.61 -7.99 -17.79
C ASP A 477 -25.40 -7.29 -16.68
N PHE A 478 -24.66 -6.70 -15.75
CA PHE A 478 -25.21 -6.22 -14.48
C PHE A 478 -24.76 -4.79 -14.22
N THR A 479 -25.72 -3.96 -13.77
CA THR A 479 -25.42 -2.65 -13.21
C THR A 479 -26.07 -2.56 -11.83
N GLY A 480 -25.27 -2.30 -10.79
CA GLY A 480 -25.71 -2.14 -9.42
C GLY A 480 -25.31 -0.78 -8.85
N GLU A 481 -26.17 -0.23 -7.99
CA GLU A 481 -25.89 1.00 -7.22
C GLU A 481 -26.17 0.74 -5.74
N ALA A 482 -25.27 1.18 -4.87
CA ALA A 482 -25.42 1.08 -3.42
C ALA A 482 -24.89 2.34 -2.74
N SER A 483 -25.46 2.67 -1.57
CA SER A 483 -25.03 3.81 -0.77
C SER A 483 -24.85 3.37 0.67
N PHE A 484 -23.70 3.71 1.25
CA PHE A 484 -23.32 3.34 2.61
C PHE A 484 -23.06 4.61 3.42
N GLU A 485 -23.55 4.61 4.67
CA GLU A 485 -23.35 5.71 5.60
C GLU A 485 -22.67 5.18 6.86
N LYS A 486 -21.59 5.85 7.29
CA LYS A 486 -20.80 5.43 8.46
C LYS A 486 -20.38 6.62 9.31
N TRP A 487 -20.46 6.41 10.63
CA TRP A 487 -19.87 7.27 11.63
C TRP A 487 -18.62 6.60 12.18
N THR A 488 -17.52 7.35 12.29
CA THR A 488 -16.25 6.83 12.84
C THR A 488 -15.77 7.75 13.97
N PRO A 489 -16.21 7.48 15.21
CA PRO A 489 -15.78 8.21 16.40
C PRO A 489 -14.36 7.78 16.82
N ARG A 490 -13.68 8.68 17.53
CA ARG A 490 -12.42 8.46 18.22
C ARG A 490 -12.41 9.23 19.53
N VAL A 491 -11.85 8.61 20.57
CA VAL A 491 -11.57 9.27 21.85
C VAL A 491 -10.21 8.80 22.36
N SER A 492 -9.40 9.72 22.88
CA SER A 492 -8.11 9.42 23.49
C SER A 492 -7.89 10.24 24.74
N VAL A 493 -7.35 9.61 25.76
CA VAL A 493 -6.91 10.27 26.99
C VAL A 493 -5.39 10.14 27.07
N SER A 494 -4.71 11.23 27.29
CA SER A 494 -3.25 11.33 27.37
C SER A 494 -2.84 11.89 28.73
N LEU A 495 -1.88 11.24 29.37
CA LEU A 495 -1.27 11.65 30.61
C LEU A 495 0.21 11.92 30.37
N LYS A 496 0.71 13.11 30.69
CA LYS A 496 2.11 13.52 30.65
C LYS A 496 2.60 13.87 32.07
N PRO A 497 2.87 12.87 32.92
CA PRO A 497 3.33 13.12 34.29
C PRO A 497 4.65 13.89 34.36
N THR A 498 5.47 13.79 33.31
CA THR A 498 6.71 14.54 33.05
C THR A 498 6.76 14.89 31.57
N GLU A 499 7.64 15.82 31.17
CA GLU A 499 7.83 16.20 29.75
C GLU A 499 8.32 15.00 28.90
N ASP A 500 9.03 14.06 29.50
CA ASP A 500 9.63 12.90 28.85
C ASP A 500 8.77 11.62 28.93
N LEU A 501 7.51 11.69 29.39
CA LEU A 501 6.66 10.50 29.57
C LEU A 501 5.23 10.77 29.13
N LEU A 502 4.77 10.07 28.10
CA LEU A 502 3.37 10.02 27.66
C LEU A 502 2.80 8.64 27.96
N VAL A 503 1.67 8.58 28.68
CA VAL A 503 0.80 7.40 28.78
C VAL A 503 -0.54 7.73 28.16
N TYR A 504 -1.06 6.86 27.28
CA TYR A 504 -2.34 7.12 26.64
C TYR A 504 -3.22 5.87 26.57
N ALA A 505 -4.51 6.12 26.47
CA ALA A 505 -5.51 5.12 26.11
C ALA A 505 -6.46 5.69 25.06
N SER A 506 -6.80 4.92 24.06
CA SER A 506 -7.68 5.35 22.98
C SER A 506 -8.69 4.29 22.57
N TYR A 507 -9.84 4.77 22.09
CA TYR A 507 -10.83 4.01 21.34
C TYR A 507 -10.98 4.68 19.98
N SER A 508 -11.04 3.88 18.92
CA SER A 508 -11.26 4.35 17.55
C SER A 508 -12.08 3.35 16.74
N GLN A 509 -12.93 3.89 15.88
CA GLN A 509 -13.68 3.13 14.89
C GLN A 509 -13.15 3.41 13.49
N GLY A 510 -13.19 2.39 12.63
CA GLY A 510 -12.88 2.49 11.22
C GLY A 510 -13.82 1.63 10.37
N PHE A 511 -13.85 1.87 9.07
CA PHE A 511 -14.56 1.02 8.13
C PHE A 511 -13.84 0.90 6.80
N LYS A 512 -14.09 -0.23 6.12
CA LYS A 512 -13.71 -0.47 4.73
C LYS A 512 -14.98 -0.46 3.87
N GLY A 513 -14.96 0.28 2.74
CA GLY A 513 -16.14 0.48 1.89
C GLY A 513 -16.74 -0.83 1.38
N GLY A 514 -18.06 -0.85 1.23
CA GLY A 514 -18.78 -1.94 0.56
C GLY A 514 -18.82 -1.74 -0.96
N GLY A 515 -19.46 -2.68 -1.68
CA GLY A 515 -19.59 -2.60 -3.13
C GLY A 515 -20.13 -3.87 -3.74
N PHE A 516 -19.86 -4.08 -5.03
CA PHE A 516 -20.19 -5.28 -5.77
C PHE A 516 -18.91 -5.95 -6.26
N ASP A 517 -18.84 -7.30 -6.19
CA ASP A 517 -17.65 -8.01 -6.71
C ASP A 517 -17.59 -7.88 -8.24
N PRO A 518 -16.60 -7.18 -8.80
CA PRO A 518 -16.52 -6.91 -10.24
C PRO A 518 -16.18 -8.17 -11.06
N ARG A 519 -15.88 -9.30 -10.41
CA ARG A 519 -15.64 -10.61 -11.02
C ARG A 519 -16.87 -11.51 -10.95
N GLY A 520 -18.00 -11.00 -10.45
CA GLY A 520 -19.23 -11.76 -10.22
C GLY A 520 -19.71 -12.48 -11.47
N SER A 521 -20.35 -13.64 -11.28
CA SER A 521 -20.86 -14.46 -12.36
C SER A 521 -22.31 -14.86 -12.06
N ALA A 522 -23.24 -14.38 -12.89
CA ALA A 522 -24.67 -14.57 -12.67
C ALA A 522 -25.11 -16.05 -12.70
N ASN A 523 -24.40 -16.92 -13.42
CA ASN A 523 -24.71 -18.34 -13.52
C ASN A 523 -24.45 -19.17 -12.25
N ILE A 524 -23.70 -18.60 -11.27
CA ILE A 524 -23.49 -19.23 -9.96
C ILE A 524 -24.32 -18.58 -8.85
N THR A 525 -25.12 -17.57 -9.19
CA THR A 525 -26.03 -16.94 -8.23
C THR A 525 -27.12 -17.93 -7.84
N PRO A 526 -27.34 -18.17 -6.54
CA PRO A 526 -28.44 -19.05 -6.11
C PRO A 526 -29.79 -18.51 -6.56
N ASN A 527 -30.61 -19.38 -7.20
CA ASN A 527 -32.00 -19.06 -7.50
C ASN A 527 -32.86 -19.44 -6.27
N THR A 528 -33.33 -18.43 -5.56
CA THR A 528 -34.05 -18.60 -4.26
C THR A 528 -35.50 -18.16 -4.30
N ASP A 529 -35.97 -17.49 -5.37
CA ASP A 529 -37.30 -16.97 -5.51
C ASP A 529 -38.34 -18.07 -5.89
N GLY A 530 -37.88 -19.30 -6.19
CA GLY A 530 -38.69 -20.45 -6.57
C GLY A 530 -39.24 -20.39 -8.01
N VAL A 531 -38.80 -19.42 -8.81
CA VAL A 531 -39.17 -19.30 -10.23
C VAL A 531 -38.16 -20.07 -11.07
N ALA A 532 -38.59 -21.00 -11.86
CA ALA A 532 -37.69 -21.76 -12.73
C ALA A 532 -37.06 -20.86 -13.81
N GLY A 533 -35.75 -20.88 -13.92
CA GLY A 533 -35.02 -20.09 -14.91
C GLY A 533 -33.72 -19.57 -14.36
N PRO A 534 -33.05 -18.62 -15.05
CA PRO A 534 -31.88 -17.91 -14.54
C PRO A 534 -32.29 -17.07 -13.32
N PRO A 535 -31.32 -16.75 -12.42
CA PRO A 535 -31.60 -15.90 -11.27
C PRO A 535 -32.11 -14.53 -11.70
N SER A 536 -33.00 -13.97 -10.89
CA SER A 536 -33.55 -12.62 -11.09
C SER A 536 -32.48 -11.53 -10.84
N TYR A 537 -32.74 -10.30 -11.32
CA TYR A 537 -31.87 -9.16 -11.03
C TYR A 537 -31.68 -8.95 -9.51
N ALA A 538 -32.71 -9.13 -8.71
CA ALA A 538 -32.64 -8.95 -7.27
C ALA A 538 -31.69 -9.98 -6.61
N GLU A 539 -31.78 -11.24 -7.04
CA GLU A 539 -30.89 -12.29 -6.54
C GLU A 539 -29.44 -12.06 -6.94
N ILE A 540 -29.18 -11.61 -8.18
CA ILE A 540 -27.84 -11.23 -8.64
C ILE A 540 -27.32 -10.02 -7.84
N TYR A 541 -28.19 -9.03 -7.61
CA TYR A 541 -27.83 -7.85 -6.82
C TYR A 541 -27.40 -8.24 -5.40
N ASP A 542 -28.21 -9.04 -4.71
CA ASP A 542 -27.92 -9.47 -3.34
C ASP A 542 -26.67 -10.37 -3.25
N PHE A 543 -26.42 -11.18 -4.29
CA PHE A 543 -25.26 -12.07 -4.34
C PHE A 543 -23.95 -11.35 -4.65
N PHE A 544 -23.99 -10.28 -5.44
CA PHE A 544 -22.78 -9.50 -5.79
C PHE A 544 -22.45 -8.43 -4.76
N LEU A 545 -23.47 -7.98 -4.00
CA LEU A 545 -23.29 -6.95 -2.97
C LEU A 545 -22.53 -7.51 -1.78
N PHE A 546 -21.54 -6.75 -1.32
CA PHE A 546 -20.91 -6.93 -0.03
C PHE A 546 -20.98 -5.65 0.80
N GLU A 547 -21.25 -5.81 2.08
CA GLU A 547 -21.42 -4.73 3.04
C GLU A 547 -20.07 -4.17 3.52
N PRO A 548 -20.03 -2.92 4.04
CA PRO A 548 -18.86 -2.38 4.68
C PRO A 548 -18.40 -3.23 5.87
N GLU A 549 -17.11 -3.53 5.91
CA GLU A 549 -16.44 -4.09 7.08
C GLU A 549 -16.16 -2.98 8.10
N THR A 550 -16.34 -3.24 9.39
CA THR A 550 -16.14 -2.27 10.46
C THR A 550 -15.24 -2.83 11.55
N VAL A 551 -14.53 -1.94 12.25
CA VAL A 551 -13.66 -2.28 13.36
C VAL A 551 -13.90 -1.35 14.56
N ASP A 552 -13.94 -1.95 15.75
CA ASP A 552 -13.84 -1.29 17.03
C ASP A 552 -12.47 -1.62 17.64
N SER A 553 -11.62 -0.60 17.86
CA SER A 553 -10.26 -0.77 18.33
C SER A 553 -10.01 -0.02 19.63
N TYR A 554 -9.33 -0.71 20.54
CA TYR A 554 -8.86 -0.19 21.84
C TYR A 554 -7.34 -0.28 21.87
N GLU A 555 -6.69 0.80 22.27
CA GLU A 555 -5.24 0.88 22.35
C GLU A 555 -4.80 1.54 23.66
N VAL A 556 -3.74 1.01 24.27
CA VAL A 556 -3.06 1.61 25.41
C VAL A 556 -1.58 1.66 25.10
N GLY A 557 -0.94 2.78 25.32
CA GLY A 557 0.47 2.96 25.03
C GLY A 557 1.21 3.79 26.07
N ILE A 558 2.51 3.58 26.09
CA ILE A 558 3.46 4.37 26.86
C ILE A 558 4.63 4.71 25.96
N LYS A 559 4.97 5.99 25.89
CA LYS A 559 6.11 6.53 25.15
C LYS A 559 6.92 7.42 26.05
N GLY A 560 8.22 7.43 25.85
CA GLY A 560 9.06 8.31 26.66
C GLY A 560 10.53 8.24 26.34
N SER A 561 11.28 9.05 27.07
CA SER A 561 12.74 9.09 27.03
C SER A 561 13.33 9.02 28.44
N LEU A 562 14.55 8.51 28.54
CA LEU A 562 15.33 8.39 29.76
C LEU A 562 16.77 8.82 29.46
N PHE A 563 17.51 9.19 30.52
CA PHE A 563 18.94 9.51 30.45
C PHE A 563 19.25 10.63 29.45
N ASP A 564 18.56 11.77 29.56
CA ASP A 564 18.69 12.90 28.64
C ASP A 564 18.50 12.50 27.17
N ARG A 565 17.41 11.74 26.92
CA ARG A 565 17.02 11.17 25.62
C ARG A 565 18.04 10.17 25.04
N ALA A 566 18.97 9.65 25.82
CA ALA A 566 19.87 8.59 25.36
C ALA A 566 19.14 7.25 25.17
N PHE A 567 17.97 7.09 25.76
CA PHE A 567 17.09 5.93 25.55
C PHE A 567 15.66 6.40 25.33
N THR A 568 15.07 6.08 24.17
CA THR A 568 13.66 6.33 23.88
C THR A 568 12.92 5.01 23.68
N TYR A 569 11.64 5.00 24.07
CA TYR A 569 10.80 3.82 23.94
C TYR A 569 9.36 4.18 23.62
N ALA A 570 8.72 3.30 22.84
CA ALA A 570 7.29 3.30 22.60
C ALA A 570 6.78 1.85 22.73
N LEU A 571 5.86 1.62 23.68
CA LEU A 571 5.23 0.33 23.91
C LEU A 571 3.72 0.50 23.73
N THR A 572 3.09 -0.35 22.93
CA THR A 572 1.67 -0.28 22.63
C THR A 572 1.03 -1.66 22.75
N GLY A 573 -0.10 -1.74 23.46
CA GLY A 573 -0.99 -2.89 23.45
C GLY A 573 -2.29 -2.53 22.75
N PHE A 574 -2.79 -3.42 21.90
CA PHE A 574 -4.02 -3.19 21.15
C PHE A 574 -4.97 -4.39 21.17
N TYR A 575 -6.25 -4.10 21.01
CA TYR A 575 -7.34 -5.07 20.88
C TYR A 575 -8.37 -4.53 19.89
N ALA A 576 -8.73 -5.30 18.88
CA ALA A 576 -9.65 -4.89 17.81
C ALA A 576 -10.63 -6.02 17.48
N ASP A 577 -11.91 -5.70 17.46
CA ASP A 577 -13.00 -6.58 17.01
C ASP A 577 -13.51 -6.10 15.64
N TYR A 578 -13.49 -6.99 14.65
CA TYR A 578 -13.94 -6.77 13.29
C TYR A 578 -15.30 -7.43 13.06
N THR A 579 -16.17 -6.73 12.36
CA THR A 579 -17.51 -7.19 11.99
C THR A 579 -17.70 -7.06 10.47
N ASN A 580 -18.43 -7.99 9.86
CA ASN A 580 -18.65 -8.07 8.42
C ASN A 580 -17.34 -8.14 7.62
N VAL A 581 -16.38 -8.93 8.09
CA VAL A 581 -15.08 -9.06 7.42
C VAL A 581 -15.26 -9.45 5.96
N GLN A 582 -14.72 -8.67 5.06
CA GLN A 582 -14.79 -8.90 3.62
C GLN A 582 -13.70 -9.88 3.19
N ILE A 583 -14.11 -10.99 2.60
CA ILE A 583 -13.22 -12.03 2.11
C ILE A 583 -13.48 -12.23 0.62
N PRO A 584 -12.61 -11.70 -0.25
CA PRO A 584 -12.70 -11.93 -1.68
C PRO A 584 -12.21 -13.35 -2.00
N GLY A 585 -13.07 -14.16 -2.57
CA GLY A 585 -12.78 -15.50 -3.05
C GLY A 585 -12.71 -15.56 -4.57
N SER A 586 -12.04 -16.60 -5.08
CA SER A 586 -12.00 -16.95 -6.50
C SER A 586 -12.28 -18.43 -6.64
N VAL A 587 -13.27 -18.78 -7.44
CA VAL A 587 -13.70 -20.17 -7.63
C VAL A 587 -13.71 -20.54 -9.10
N GLY A 588 -13.30 -21.78 -9.43
CA GLY A 588 -13.59 -22.40 -10.70
C GLY A 588 -15.08 -22.69 -10.80
N VAL A 589 -15.68 -22.48 -11.96
CA VAL A 589 -17.11 -22.70 -12.22
C VAL A 589 -17.25 -23.94 -13.08
N ASP A 590 -17.92 -24.97 -12.54
CA ASP A 590 -18.43 -26.15 -13.25
C ASP A 590 -19.93 -25.91 -13.48
N ALA A 591 -20.25 -25.41 -14.67
CA ALA A 591 -21.61 -24.96 -14.99
C ALA A 591 -22.62 -26.10 -15.21
N ASN A 592 -22.12 -27.30 -15.53
CA ASN A 592 -23.00 -28.47 -15.87
C ASN A 592 -22.87 -29.64 -14.88
N GLY A 593 -21.94 -29.56 -13.90
CA GLY A 593 -21.74 -30.55 -12.85
C GLY A 593 -20.98 -31.80 -13.31
N ASP A 594 -20.22 -31.73 -14.41
CA ASP A 594 -19.45 -32.84 -14.95
C ASP A 594 -18.03 -32.99 -14.40
N GLY A 595 -17.63 -32.07 -13.50
CA GLY A 595 -16.31 -32.03 -12.88
C GLY A 595 -15.26 -31.27 -13.69
N ILE A 596 -15.67 -30.63 -14.80
CA ILE A 596 -14.81 -29.75 -15.62
C ILE A 596 -15.11 -28.30 -15.29
N PHE A 597 -14.07 -27.51 -15.01
CA PHE A 597 -14.24 -26.07 -14.74
C PHE A 597 -14.11 -25.28 -16.05
N GLU A 598 -15.26 -24.82 -16.59
CA GLU A 598 -15.32 -24.02 -17.82
C GLU A 598 -15.13 -22.54 -17.59
N GLY A 599 -15.05 -22.11 -16.35
CA GLY A 599 -15.00 -20.70 -16.04
C GLY A 599 -14.43 -20.39 -14.68
N PHE A 600 -14.39 -19.10 -14.41
CA PHE A 600 -13.91 -18.50 -13.19
C PHE A 600 -14.93 -17.49 -12.67
N ALA A 601 -15.14 -17.44 -11.37
CA ALA A 601 -15.97 -16.42 -10.74
C ALA A 601 -15.33 -15.89 -9.48
N GLY A 602 -15.48 -14.60 -9.23
CA GLY A 602 -15.23 -13.98 -7.95
C GLY A 602 -16.49 -14.00 -7.10
N VAL A 603 -16.32 -14.23 -5.81
CA VAL A 603 -17.38 -14.13 -4.80
C VAL A 603 -16.77 -13.47 -3.57
N THR A 604 -17.22 -12.26 -3.28
CA THR A 604 -16.84 -11.58 -2.04
C THR A 604 -17.96 -11.78 -1.03
N THR A 605 -17.61 -12.32 0.14
CA THR A 605 -18.56 -12.55 1.23
C THR A 605 -18.20 -11.70 2.44
N ASN A 606 -19.21 -11.29 3.22
CA ASN A 606 -19.03 -10.78 4.57
C ASN A 606 -19.01 -11.96 5.53
N ALA A 607 -17.85 -12.59 5.68
CA ALA A 607 -17.74 -13.94 6.26
C ALA A 607 -17.90 -13.99 7.78
N GLY A 608 -18.12 -12.85 8.45
CA GLY A 608 -18.44 -12.86 9.87
C GLY A 608 -17.59 -11.94 10.71
N LYS A 609 -16.87 -12.47 11.74
CA LYS A 609 -16.16 -11.69 12.75
C LYS A 609 -14.73 -12.15 12.89
N ALA A 610 -13.85 -11.19 13.13
CA ALA A 610 -12.45 -11.46 13.47
C ALA A 610 -12.02 -10.67 14.70
N ARG A 611 -11.00 -11.16 15.39
CA ARG A 611 -10.41 -10.51 16.56
C ARG A 611 -8.90 -10.47 16.42
N PHE A 612 -8.33 -9.29 16.60
CA PHE A 612 -6.90 -9.06 16.54
C PHE A 612 -6.45 -8.37 17.83
N LYS A 613 -5.45 -8.91 18.47
CA LYS A 613 -4.86 -8.35 19.70
C LYS A 613 -3.38 -8.56 19.69
N GLY A 614 -2.64 -7.65 20.28
CA GLY A 614 -1.19 -7.75 20.26
C GLY A 614 -0.48 -6.69 21.07
N VAL A 615 0.83 -6.76 20.98
CA VAL A 615 1.74 -5.78 21.59
C VAL A 615 2.82 -5.41 20.59
N GLU A 616 3.25 -4.16 20.65
CA GLU A 616 4.29 -3.57 19.80
C GLU A 616 5.28 -2.82 20.68
N ALA A 617 6.55 -2.90 20.33
CA ALA A 617 7.64 -2.19 20.99
C ALA A 617 8.56 -1.56 19.96
N GLU A 618 8.94 -0.33 20.20
CA GLU A 618 9.97 0.40 19.46
C GLU A 618 10.93 1.00 20.48
N LEU A 619 12.21 0.74 20.32
CA LEU A 619 13.25 1.10 21.26
C LEU A 619 14.41 1.73 20.49
N PHE A 620 14.98 2.80 21.05
CA PHE A 620 16.20 3.39 20.54
C PHE A 620 17.11 3.73 21.72
N ALA A 621 18.39 3.39 21.60
CA ALA A 621 19.40 3.68 22.63
C ALA A 621 20.66 4.25 21.99
N ARG A 622 21.12 5.37 22.49
CA ARG A 622 22.45 5.90 22.22
C ARG A 622 23.40 5.35 23.30
N VAL A 623 24.10 4.25 22.94
CA VAL A 623 24.89 3.44 23.87
C VAL A 623 26.18 4.14 24.28
N ALA A 624 26.80 4.89 23.37
CA ALA A 624 28.02 5.68 23.63
C ALA A 624 28.00 6.98 22.81
N ARG A 625 28.59 8.04 23.38
CA ARG A 625 28.78 9.34 22.73
C ARG A 625 30.23 9.79 22.90
N ASP A 626 30.75 10.54 21.92
CA ASP A 626 32.02 11.23 21.93
C ASP A 626 33.23 10.33 22.30
N PHE A 627 33.09 9.00 22.12
CA PHE A 627 34.10 8.02 22.56
C PHE A 627 35.34 7.98 21.65
N ALA A 628 35.21 8.43 20.39
CA ALA A 628 36.26 8.52 19.37
C ALA A 628 36.46 9.94 18.84
N GLY A 629 35.96 10.97 19.56
CA GLY A 629 35.94 12.36 19.21
C GLY A 629 34.54 12.96 19.23
N PRO A 630 34.39 14.29 19.23
CA PRO A 630 33.09 14.95 19.19
C PRO A 630 32.22 14.43 18.02
N GLY A 631 30.95 14.13 18.27
CA GLY A 631 30.04 13.60 17.28
C GLY A 631 30.08 12.07 17.08
N SER A 632 31.07 11.34 17.65
CA SER A 632 31.04 9.88 17.57
C SER A 632 29.93 9.28 18.44
N GLN A 633 29.18 8.32 17.89
CA GLN A 633 28.14 7.63 18.65
C GLN A 633 27.99 6.16 18.25
N ILE A 634 27.48 5.37 19.18
CA ILE A 634 26.99 4.02 18.91
C ILE A 634 25.52 4.00 19.28
N THR A 635 24.68 3.55 18.35
CA THR A 635 23.25 3.47 18.51
C THR A 635 22.75 2.01 18.43
N LEU A 636 21.67 1.72 19.12
CA LEU A 636 20.94 0.46 19.01
C LEU A 636 19.45 0.78 18.87
N ALA A 637 18.87 0.47 17.74
CA ALA A 637 17.44 0.53 17.52
C ALA A 637 16.86 -0.89 17.49
N GLY A 638 15.63 -1.04 17.96
CA GLY A 638 14.96 -2.34 17.95
C GLY A 638 13.46 -2.19 17.85
N THR A 639 12.83 -3.10 17.10
CA THR A 639 11.37 -3.19 17.01
C THR A 639 10.92 -4.62 17.29
N ALA A 640 9.74 -4.78 17.88
CA ALA A 640 9.12 -6.09 18.07
C ALA A 640 7.59 -5.95 18.00
N GLY A 641 6.95 -6.88 17.30
CA GLY A 641 5.50 -6.99 17.21
C GLY A 641 5.04 -8.40 17.45
N TYR A 642 4.08 -8.57 18.35
CA TYR A 642 3.34 -9.83 18.52
C TYR A 642 1.87 -9.58 18.24
N ILE A 643 1.25 -10.44 17.42
CA ILE A 643 -0.17 -10.39 17.11
C ILE A 643 -0.80 -11.78 17.20
N ASP A 644 -1.95 -11.85 17.86
CA ASP A 644 -2.85 -13.00 17.85
C ASP A 644 -4.11 -12.58 17.07
N ALA A 645 -4.18 -13.00 15.81
CA ALA A 645 -5.24 -12.68 14.87
C ALA A 645 -6.02 -13.96 14.55
N GLU A 646 -7.33 -13.94 14.74
CA GLU A 646 -8.22 -15.08 14.50
C GLU A 646 -9.58 -14.68 13.96
N TYR A 647 -10.13 -15.49 13.06
CA TYR A 647 -11.55 -15.43 12.75
C TYR A 647 -12.34 -16.04 13.91
N ARG A 648 -13.37 -15.34 14.39
CA ARG A 648 -14.30 -15.81 15.42
C ARG A 648 -15.52 -16.46 14.76
N GLU A 649 -15.86 -15.98 13.59
CA GLU A 649 -16.94 -16.46 12.77
C GLU A 649 -16.53 -16.35 11.31
N TYR A 650 -16.70 -17.41 10.55
CA TYR A 650 -16.46 -17.48 9.11
C TYR A 650 -17.50 -18.40 8.50
N ILE A 651 -18.65 -17.86 8.13
CA ILE A 651 -19.78 -18.62 7.64
C ILE A 651 -19.64 -18.84 6.13
N ALA A 652 -19.72 -20.09 5.72
CA ALA A 652 -19.83 -20.50 4.32
C ALA A 652 -20.89 -21.59 4.17
N ILE A 653 -21.46 -21.70 2.96
CA ILE A 653 -22.42 -22.75 2.64
C ILE A 653 -21.68 -23.95 2.08
N ILE A 654 -21.64 -25.06 2.80
CA ILE A 654 -21.01 -26.31 2.39
C ILE A 654 -22.08 -27.36 2.19
N GLY A 655 -22.26 -27.84 0.95
CA GLY A 655 -23.31 -28.83 0.62
C GLY A 655 -24.73 -28.36 0.96
N GLY A 656 -25.00 -27.05 0.87
CA GLY A 656 -26.28 -26.43 1.21
C GLY A 656 -26.52 -26.19 2.71
N VAL A 657 -25.48 -26.34 3.55
CA VAL A 657 -25.56 -26.12 5.01
C VAL A 657 -24.63 -24.99 5.43
N GLU A 658 -25.14 -24.02 6.18
CA GLU A 658 -24.31 -23.00 6.82
C GLU A 658 -23.32 -23.65 7.78
N THR A 659 -22.03 -23.41 7.55
CA THR A 659 -20.95 -24.02 8.31
C THR A 659 -19.97 -22.93 8.75
N ASN A 660 -19.64 -22.89 10.04
CA ASN A 660 -18.60 -22.00 10.55
C ASN A 660 -17.20 -22.60 10.31
N LEU A 661 -16.46 -22.03 9.37
CA LEU A 661 -15.12 -22.46 8.97
C LEU A 661 -13.98 -21.76 9.75
N ALA A 662 -14.27 -20.85 10.67
CA ALA A 662 -13.26 -20.10 11.43
C ALA A 662 -12.13 -20.98 12.03
N PRO A 663 -12.41 -22.22 12.57
CA PRO A 663 -11.34 -23.09 13.10
C PRO A 663 -10.33 -23.58 12.05
N PHE A 664 -10.64 -23.44 10.76
CA PHE A 664 -9.84 -23.93 9.64
C PHE A 664 -9.28 -22.79 8.77
N ARG A 665 -9.42 -21.55 9.23
CA ARG A 665 -8.99 -20.36 8.50
C ARG A 665 -7.97 -19.57 9.29
N GLY A 666 -6.92 -19.10 8.63
CA GLY A 666 -5.93 -18.18 9.18
C GLY A 666 -6.09 -16.78 8.60
N VAL A 667 -5.53 -15.80 9.26
CA VAL A 667 -5.47 -14.43 8.74
C VAL A 667 -4.24 -14.31 7.84
N GLN A 668 -4.49 -13.92 6.58
CA GLN A 668 -3.43 -13.82 5.56
C GLN A 668 -2.38 -12.74 5.90
N ASN A 669 -1.14 -12.96 5.46
CA ASN A 669 -0.01 -12.05 5.60
C ASN A 669 0.19 -11.47 7.02
N THR A 670 -0.13 -12.30 8.03
CA THR A 670 -0.09 -11.91 9.44
C THR A 670 0.84 -12.84 10.23
N PRO A 671 2.17 -12.60 10.16
CA PRO A 671 3.11 -13.33 11.01
C PRO A 671 2.83 -13.02 12.48
N LYS A 672 2.78 -14.06 13.33
CA LYS A 672 2.50 -13.87 14.76
C LYS A 672 3.56 -13.05 15.48
N PHE A 673 4.79 -13.09 15.00
CA PHE A 673 5.91 -12.36 15.58
C PHE A 673 6.80 -11.76 14.49
N THR A 674 7.09 -10.47 14.64
CA THR A 674 8.06 -9.71 13.84
C THR A 674 9.03 -9.02 14.79
N ALA A 675 10.29 -8.93 14.42
CA ALA A 675 11.28 -8.18 15.21
C ALA A 675 12.42 -7.69 14.32
N SER A 676 13.01 -6.57 14.68
CA SER A 676 14.25 -6.09 14.07
C SER A 676 15.20 -5.53 15.12
N ALA A 677 16.49 -5.56 14.81
CA ALA A 677 17.53 -4.90 15.60
C ALA A 677 18.56 -4.29 14.66
N THR A 678 18.84 -3.01 14.84
CA THR A 678 19.83 -2.25 14.08
C THR A 678 20.91 -1.73 15.03
N LEU A 679 22.16 -2.11 14.80
CA LEU A 679 23.32 -1.52 15.43
C LEU A 679 23.90 -0.46 14.48
N GLY A 680 23.99 0.78 14.94
CA GLY A 680 24.57 1.92 14.23
C GLY A 680 25.84 2.41 14.89
N ALA A 681 26.73 2.99 14.10
CA ALA A 681 27.93 3.67 14.59
C ALA A 681 28.26 4.84 13.67
N ASP A 682 28.41 6.03 14.24
CA ASP A 682 28.88 7.24 13.56
C ASP A 682 30.23 7.65 14.14
N LEU A 683 31.19 7.85 13.26
CA LEU A 683 32.58 8.11 13.61
C LEU A 683 33.13 9.27 12.78
N PRO A 684 33.66 10.31 13.40
CA PRO A 684 34.44 11.32 12.69
C PRO A 684 35.76 10.68 12.19
N VAL A 685 35.96 10.67 10.86
CA VAL A 685 37.13 10.05 10.23
C VAL A 685 37.79 11.05 9.26
N GLY A 686 38.94 11.57 9.62
CA GLY A 686 39.66 12.54 8.80
C GLY A 686 38.86 13.85 8.59
N PRO A 687 38.58 14.27 7.34
CA PRO A 687 37.80 15.48 7.07
C PRO A 687 36.28 15.23 6.96
N GLY A 688 35.77 14.09 7.40
CA GLY A 688 34.34 13.72 7.25
C GLY A 688 33.88 12.71 8.29
N ASP A 689 32.67 12.21 8.11
CA ASP A 689 31.98 11.30 9.00
C ASP A 689 31.70 9.96 8.33
N LEU A 690 31.96 8.88 9.05
CA LEU A 690 31.69 7.51 8.66
C LEU A 690 30.49 7.01 9.44
N SER A 691 29.39 6.73 8.78
CA SER A 691 28.22 6.06 9.33
C SER A 691 28.22 4.60 8.90
N ALA A 692 27.96 3.68 9.83
CA ALA A 692 27.81 2.24 9.56
C ALA A 692 26.62 1.68 10.30
N ASN A 693 25.87 0.78 9.66
CA ASN A 693 24.76 0.09 10.29
C ASN A 693 24.69 -1.38 9.90
N VAL A 694 24.12 -2.19 10.78
CA VAL A 694 23.79 -3.60 10.55
C VAL A 694 22.41 -3.84 11.11
N THR A 695 21.50 -4.33 10.28
CA THR A 695 20.11 -4.65 10.65
C THR A 695 19.86 -6.14 10.49
N LEU A 696 19.34 -6.76 11.55
CA LEU A 696 18.79 -8.11 11.51
C LEU A 696 17.27 -8.00 11.69
N SER A 697 16.50 -8.52 10.75
CA SER A 697 15.05 -8.63 10.85
C SER A 697 14.60 -10.09 10.90
N HIS A 698 13.49 -10.36 11.57
CA HIS A 698 12.88 -11.67 11.74
C HIS A 698 11.38 -11.63 11.52
N ARG A 699 10.86 -12.59 10.76
CA ARG A 699 9.43 -12.89 10.64
C ARG A 699 9.15 -14.33 10.98
N SER A 700 8.15 -14.56 11.81
CA SER A 700 7.65 -15.92 12.08
C SER A 700 6.91 -16.45 10.86
N ARG A 701 6.51 -17.75 10.90
CA ARG A 701 5.72 -18.38 9.82
C ARG A 701 4.53 -17.51 9.44
N THR A 702 4.33 -17.34 8.13
CA THR A 702 3.27 -16.53 7.53
C THR A 702 2.40 -17.39 6.61
N GLN A 703 1.08 -17.29 6.74
CA GLN A 703 0.11 -17.80 5.77
C GLN A 703 -0.21 -16.70 4.76
N HIS A 704 -0.09 -16.99 3.46
CA HIS A 704 -0.41 -16.02 2.42
C HIS A 704 -1.87 -15.99 2.02
N PHE A 705 -2.66 -16.96 2.43
CA PHE A 705 -4.09 -17.08 2.17
C PHE A 705 -4.84 -17.47 3.44
N GLU A 706 -6.14 -17.27 3.48
CA GLU A 706 -7.00 -17.72 4.60
C GLU A 706 -6.98 -19.24 4.77
N ILE A 707 -6.81 -19.97 3.68
CA ILE A 707 -6.63 -21.41 3.66
C ILE A 707 -5.14 -21.72 3.76
N ALA A 708 -4.73 -22.45 4.80
CA ALA A 708 -3.35 -22.90 4.92
C ALA A 708 -2.92 -23.75 3.73
N ASN A 709 -1.84 -23.35 3.07
CA ASN A 709 -1.29 -24.06 1.92
C ASN A 709 0.16 -24.47 2.20
N PRO A 710 0.46 -25.76 2.39
CA PRO A 710 1.79 -26.22 2.76
C PRO A 710 2.87 -25.90 1.71
N TYR A 711 2.51 -25.56 0.49
CA TYR A 711 3.42 -25.18 -0.60
C TYR A 711 3.71 -23.67 -0.61
N LEU A 712 2.76 -22.84 -0.17
CA LEU A 712 2.84 -21.38 -0.23
C LEU A 712 3.05 -20.73 1.13
N ASP A 713 2.73 -21.41 2.24
CA ASP A 713 2.99 -20.86 3.56
C ASP A 713 4.48 -20.70 3.78
N GLN A 714 4.90 -19.48 4.07
CA GLN A 714 6.31 -19.16 4.29
C GLN A 714 6.73 -19.56 5.70
N PRO A 715 7.74 -20.43 5.89
CA PRO A 715 8.37 -20.68 7.19
C PRO A 715 8.98 -19.41 7.80
N ALA A 716 9.31 -19.45 9.08
CA ALA A 716 10.04 -18.35 9.72
C ALA A 716 11.39 -18.10 9.03
N TYR A 717 11.75 -16.83 8.85
CA TYR A 717 12.99 -16.43 8.20
C TYR A 717 13.61 -15.17 8.81
N GLN A 718 14.85 -14.89 8.44
CA GLN A 718 15.63 -13.74 8.90
C GLN A 718 16.35 -13.08 7.73
N LEU A 719 16.38 -11.76 7.70
CA LEU A 719 17.16 -10.98 6.74
C LEU A 719 18.27 -10.24 7.47
N LEU A 720 19.43 -10.17 6.86
CA LEU A 720 20.58 -9.41 7.34
C LEU A 720 20.95 -8.37 6.30
N ASP A 721 20.88 -7.09 6.70
CA ASP A 721 21.26 -5.93 5.90
C ASP A 721 22.42 -5.20 6.57
N ALA A 722 23.26 -4.54 5.78
CA ALA A 722 24.31 -3.68 6.30
C ALA A 722 24.62 -2.54 5.34
N GLY A 723 25.01 -1.40 5.89
CA GLY A 723 25.44 -0.22 5.15
C GLY A 723 26.64 0.46 5.78
N VAL A 724 27.47 1.06 4.95
CA VAL A 724 28.57 1.95 5.38
C VAL A 724 28.59 3.15 4.44
N THR A 725 28.50 4.35 4.99
CA THR A 725 28.48 5.61 4.23
C THR A 725 29.56 6.55 4.77
N TYR A 726 30.35 7.11 3.91
CA TYR A 726 31.31 8.15 4.24
C TYR A 726 30.86 9.48 3.63
N ARG A 727 30.70 10.51 4.48
CA ARG A 727 30.33 11.88 4.09
C ARG A 727 31.50 12.81 4.35
N TRP A 728 31.75 13.78 3.46
CA TRP A 728 32.82 14.75 3.63
C TRP A 728 32.53 16.09 2.96
N ALA A 729 33.36 17.11 3.26
CA ALA A 729 33.19 18.47 2.77
C ALA A 729 31.80 19.05 3.12
N ASP A 730 31.43 19.01 4.41
CA ASP A 730 30.16 19.49 4.95
C ASP A 730 28.97 18.83 4.22
N ASP A 731 28.98 17.49 4.16
CA ASP A 731 27.99 16.63 3.50
C ASP A 731 27.78 16.89 2.00
N ARG A 732 28.68 17.65 1.38
CA ARG A 732 28.61 17.91 -0.07
C ARG A 732 28.82 16.66 -0.90
N PHE A 733 29.59 15.72 -0.39
CA PHE A 733 29.86 14.44 -1.05
C PHE A 733 29.57 13.30 -0.09
N SER A 734 28.93 12.25 -0.61
CA SER A 734 28.81 10.98 0.10
C SER A 734 29.10 9.79 -0.81
N LEU A 735 29.66 8.73 -0.22
CA LEU A 735 29.88 7.45 -0.87
C LEU A 735 29.47 6.34 0.09
N GLY A 736 28.46 5.55 -0.29
CA GLY A 736 27.94 4.45 0.50
C GLY A 736 28.12 3.11 -0.20
N VAL A 737 28.28 2.05 0.60
CA VAL A 737 28.24 0.63 0.16
C VAL A 737 27.19 -0.05 1.00
N TYR A 738 26.23 -0.71 0.35
CA TYR A 738 25.08 -1.32 0.99
C TYR A 738 24.93 -2.76 0.57
N GLY A 739 24.48 -3.59 1.49
CA GLY A 739 24.11 -4.97 1.24
C GLY A 739 22.74 -5.29 1.82
N LYS A 740 21.84 -5.79 1.00
CA LYS A 740 20.49 -6.24 1.36
C LYS A 740 20.42 -7.76 1.29
N ASN A 741 19.70 -8.38 2.23
CA ASN A 741 19.56 -9.82 2.31
C ASN A 741 20.92 -10.54 2.18
N LEU A 742 21.92 -10.15 2.96
CA LEU A 742 23.31 -10.63 2.86
C LEU A 742 23.43 -12.14 3.05
N THR A 743 22.53 -12.76 3.80
CA THR A 743 22.41 -14.22 3.99
C THR A 743 21.86 -14.92 2.76
N ASN A 744 21.32 -14.18 1.78
CA ASN A 744 20.69 -14.71 0.56
C ASN A 744 19.50 -15.64 0.85
N GLU A 745 18.69 -15.28 1.83
CA GLU A 745 17.47 -16.01 2.21
C GLU A 745 16.47 -16.02 1.04
N ARG A 746 15.82 -17.17 0.83
CA ARG A 746 14.78 -17.36 -0.17
C ARG A 746 13.44 -17.47 0.55
N TYR A 747 12.59 -16.47 0.37
CA TYR A 747 11.29 -16.42 1.04
C TYR A 747 10.18 -16.07 0.05
N ILE A 748 9.03 -16.72 0.23
CA ILE A 748 7.83 -16.50 -0.56
C ILE A 748 7.11 -15.26 -0.02
N THR A 749 6.66 -14.39 -0.93
CA THR A 749 5.87 -13.19 -0.62
C THR A 749 4.40 -13.35 -1.00
N SER A 750 4.12 -14.15 -2.03
CA SER A 750 2.75 -14.37 -2.53
C SER A 750 2.70 -15.56 -3.49
N GLY A 751 1.53 -15.87 -4.04
CA GLY A 751 1.40 -16.95 -5.03
C GLY A 751 0.00 -17.05 -5.64
N TYR A 752 -0.21 -18.09 -6.46
CA TYR A 752 -1.50 -18.48 -7.01
C TYR A 752 -1.78 -19.96 -6.72
N PRO A 753 -2.80 -20.31 -5.90
CA PRO A 753 -3.11 -21.69 -5.53
C PRO A 753 -4.36 -22.25 -6.26
N PHE A 754 -4.33 -22.37 -7.58
CA PHE A 754 -5.43 -22.98 -8.33
C PHE A 754 -5.33 -24.52 -8.34
N ILE A 755 -5.35 -25.09 -7.14
CA ILE A 755 -5.44 -26.52 -6.86
C ILE A 755 -6.67 -26.81 -6.01
N ALA A 756 -7.29 -27.98 -6.21
CA ALA A 756 -8.45 -28.39 -5.44
C ALA A 756 -8.09 -28.61 -3.98
N THR A 757 -8.96 -28.15 -3.09
CA THR A 757 -8.83 -28.29 -1.65
C THR A 757 -10.11 -28.87 -1.04
N ASN A 758 -9.97 -29.53 0.09
CA ASN A 758 -11.13 -29.93 0.88
C ASN A 758 -11.90 -28.67 1.32
N ALA A 759 -13.18 -28.59 1.02
CA ALA A 759 -14.00 -27.40 1.23
C ALA A 759 -14.03 -26.90 2.70
N THR A 760 -13.95 -27.82 3.66
CA THR A 760 -13.95 -27.49 5.09
C THR A 760 -12.55 -27.21 5.61
N THR A 761 -11.63 -28.16 5.43
CA THR A 761 -10.30 -28.09 6.05
C THR A 761 -9.28 -27.30 5.24
N GLY A 762 -9.52 -27.08 3.94
CA GLY A 762 -8.57 -26.45 3.03
C GLY A 762 -7.37 -27.30 2.64
N VAL A 763 -7.30 -28.55 3.10
CA VAL A 763 -6.19 -29.46 2.76
C VAL A 763 -6.21 -29.74 1.26
N PRO A 764 -5.07 -29.64 0.54
CA PRO A 764 -4.99 -29.96 -0.89
C PRO A 764 -5.46 -31.40 -1.19
N VAL A 765 -6.29 -31.54 -2.22
CA VAL A 765 -6.72 -32.86 -2.73
C VAL A 765 -5.60 -33.40 -3.63
N LEU A 766 -5.18 -34.63 -3.36
CA LEU A 766 -4.13 -35.29 -4.12
C LEU A 766 -4.68 -36.45 -4.93
N ALA A 767 -4.23 -36.55 -6.20
CA ALA A 767 -4.38 -37.74 -7.01
C ALA A 767 -2.98 -38.33 -7.28
N ASN A 768 -2.76 -39.59 -6.84
CA ASN A 768 -1.44 -40.25 -6.95
C ASN A 768 -0.28 -39.43 -6.36
N GLY A 769 -0.55 -38.66 -5.27
CA GLY A 769 0.46 -37.82 -4.61
C GLY A 769 0.68 -36.43 -5.22
N THR A 770 -0.04 -36.09 -6.30
CA THR A 770 0.05 -34.77 -6.96
C THR A 770 -1.21 -33.95 -6.70
N PRO A 771 -1.13 -32.65 -6.43
CA PRO A 771 -2.29 -31.79 -6.28
C PRO A 771 -3.17 -31.78 -7.52
N VAL A 772 -4.49 -31.90 -7.31
CA VAL A 772 -5.50 -31.88 -8.39
C VAL A 772 -5.73 -30.42 -8.81
N PRO A 773 -5.73 -30.10 -10.12
CA PRO A 773 -6.09 -28.76 -10.61
C PRO A 773 -7.53 -28.36 -10.23
N SER A 774 -7.76 -27.08 -9.89
CA SER A 774 -9.09 -26.50 -9.69
C SER A 774 -9.45 -25.47 -10.76
N LEU A 775 -8.50 -25.07 -11.59
CA LEU A 775 -8.68 -24.22 -12.76
C LEU A 775 -7.60 -24.59 -13.75
N GLY A 776 -7.94 -24.69 -15.04
CA GLY A 776 -7.05 -25.29 -16.03
C GLY A 776 -6.79 -26.79 -15.80
N ARG A 777 -5.76 -27.35 -16.41
CA ARG A 777 -5.42 -28.78 -16.32
C ARG A 777 -3.97 -29.06 -15.87
N GLU A 778 -3.11 -28.05 -15.90
CA GLU A 778 -1.70 -28.17 -15.50
C GLU A 778 -1.48 -28.04 -13.98
N GLY A 779 -2.51 -27.57 -13.25
CA GLY A 779 -2.40 -27.21 -11.83
C GLY A 779 -1.54 -25.99 -11.61
N ALA A 780 -2.14 -24.80 -11.66
CA ALA A 780 -1.43 -23.56 -11.38
C ALA A 780 -1.19 -23.43 -9.88
N LEU A 781 0.04 -23.75 -9.47
CA LEU A 781 0.56 -23.52 -8.12
C LEU A 781 1.92 -22.84 -8.26
N THR A 782 1.91 -21.52 -8.20
CA THR A 782 3.08 -20.68 -8.43
C THR A 782 3.34 -19.76 -7.25
N ALA A 783 4.62 -19.47 -6.97
CA ALA A 783 5.07 -18.59 -5.91
C ALA A 783 5.86 -17.41 -6.47
N PHE A 784 5.76 -16.27 -5.77
CA PHE A 784 6.62 -15.11 -5.95
C PHE A 784 7.55 -14.99 -4.74
N TYR A 785 8.80 -14.61 -5.01
CA TYR A 785 9.83 -14.56 -3.98
C TYR A 785 10.28 -13.12 -3.72
N GLY A 786 10.70 -12.86 -2.49
CA GLY A 786 11.33 -11.60 -2.11
C GLY A 786 12.73 -11.46 -2.74
N ASN A 787 13.30 -10.27 -2.66
CA ASN A 787 14.57 -9.95 -3.30
C ASN A 787 15.72 -10.82 -2.76
N PRO A 788 16.57 -11.39 -3.62
CA PRO A 788 17.78 -12.10 -3.21
C PRO A 788 18.82 -11.11 -2.66
N ARG A 789 19.99 -11.63 -2.28
CA ARG A 789 21.11 -10.76 -1.86
C ARG A 789 21.46 -9.76 -2.96
N GLN A 790 21.50 -8.48 -2.58
CA GLN A 790 21.95 -7.38 -3.42
C GLN A 790 23.09 -6.64 -2.71
N VAL A 791 24.08 -6.21 -3.47
CA VAL A 791 25.16 -5.32 -2.98
C VAL A 791 25.30 -4.21 -4.00
N PHE A 792 25.32 -2.97 -3.51
CA PHE A 792 25.42 -1.80 -4.38
C PHE A 792 26.24 -0.69 -3.73
N VAL A 793 26.76 0.18 -4.57
CA VAL A 793 27.48 1.41 -4.19
C VAL A 793 26.65 2.60 -4.66
N SER A 794 26.49 3.59 -3.80
CA SER A 794 25.79 4.85 -4.13
C SER A 794 26.68 6.04 -3.81
N GLY A 795 26.83 6.93 -4.77
CA GLY A 795 27.53 8.21 -4.60
C GLY A 795 26.58 9.39 -4.74
N THR A 796 26.67 10.37 -3.85
CA THR A 796 25.85 11.60 -3.88
C THR A 796 26.75 12.83 -3.91
N VAL A 797 26.34 13.81 -4.71
CA VAL A 797 26.93 15.16 -4.75
C VAL A 797 25.82 16.18 -4.54
N LYS A 798 26.04 17.09 -3.59
CA LYS A 798 25.18 18.26 -3.32
C LYS A 798 25.91 19.55 -3.71
N PHE A 799 25.20 20.50 -4.27
CA PHE A 799 25.72 21.80 -4.71
C PHE A 799 24.98 22.96 -4.07
#